data_2628892601f4ca2248e2bac102bf43bd
#
_entry.id   2628892601f4ca2248e2bac102bf43bd
#
_cell.length_a   1.000
_cell.length_b   1.000
_cell.length_c   1.000
_cell.angle_alpha   90.00
_cell.angle_beta   90.00
_cell.angle_gamma   90.00
#
_symmetry.space_group_name_H-M   'P 1'
#
loop_
_entity.id
_entity.type
_entity.pdbx_description
1 polymer ?
#
loop_
_entity_poly.entity_id
_entity_poly.type
_entity_poly.pdbx_seq_one_letter_code
_entity_poly.pdbx_strand_id
1 'polypeptide(L)'
;MDRVQVGPADGVTAVRAVLAGGVAVLAVRGLGDPLTGRMTAVLVALSSVALLLDAVDGYVARRTGTSSAFGARFDMETDAFLIAVLSVHVAPRLGWWVLAIGAMRYAYVLAGWALPWLRRPTPPRYWAKVVAAVQGVVLTVATSGVLPVSVAGVAVGAALLLLVESFGHDVVWQWRHRHDPEPVRLPPSGLVSAVAVVALWVALAPPRVADGIGLGDIARIPVEGLALAGVAIVLPARGRRVLAVVLGPVVTALVVLRGLGLGFDVYLDRPFHVLGDWSYLSKGYEVVRDTRGTPQAVLLAAGAVALVAGLAGVLTWAASRVARVSAEHPRTTWRTLAALGTVWVVCAAFGGPVDRVAAAGSAGLVVDTVDQVRADHRDTAVFARVIATDAFAATPGDRLLAGLLGKDVLLVWFESYGRVALEDSWFAPSVVDVLEQGDRELAAAGYDARSAFLTSPTFGAGSWLAHATLQSGVWADSERRYGQLLDSDRLSLTAAFDRAGWRTVFDVPANTRDWPEGAAYYGFDRLYDSRDVGYRGPRFGYASMPDQYTLDHLRRVELTPRERRPVFAEVDLVSSHHPWAPLPAEVPWADVGDGSVYDGMPDRGEAAVDGDQHPRTAQRNYAASVRYTWRTLISFLTTYPDPNRVVVIAGDHQPHSFVSGEDPGRDVPVTVLAQDPGVIRRIGDWAWEPGIRPSPDAPVWRMDAFRDRLLTAYGPAE
;
A
#
# COMPACT_ATOMS: atom_id res chain seq x y z
N MET A 1 46.68 -5.62 -24.32
CA MET A 1 46.30 -5.65 -22.88
C MET A 1 47.00 -4.46 -22.22
N ASP A 2 46.44 -3.29 -22.36
CA ASP A 2 46.96 -2.12 -21.67
C ASP A 2 46.63 -2.29 -20.18
N ARG A 3 47.66 -2.32 -19.37
CA ARG A 3 47.51 -2.27 -17.91
C ARG A 3 46.81 -0.97 -17.56
N VAL A 4 45.66 -1.04 -16.93
CA VAL A 4 45.03 0.14 -16.32
C VAL A 4 46.04 0.65 -15.28
N GLN A 5 46.79 1.70 -15.63
CA GLN A 5 47.64 2.40 -14.67
C GLN A 5 46.74 3.25 -13.80
N VAL A 6 46.52 2.83 -12.56
CA VAL A 6 45.83 3.60 -11.53
C VAL A 6 46.78 4.69 -11.07
N GLY A 7 46.43 5.96 -11.38
CA GLY A 7 47.22 7.14 -10.99
C GLY A 7 46.76 7.69 -9.63
N PRO A 8 47.52 8.66 -9.05
CA PRO A 8 47.15 9.34 -7.81
C PRO A 8 45.78 10.04 -7.90
N ALA A 9 45.40 10.55 -9.07
CA ALA A 9 44.08 11.15 -9.32
C ALA A 9 42.95 10.13 -9.16
N ASP A 10 43.11 8.90 -9.66
CA ASP A 10 42.10 7.84 -9.53
C ASP A 10 41.84 7.49 -8.05
N GLY A 11 42.84 7.68 -7.16
CA GLY A 11 42.69 7.52 -5.72
C GLY A 11 41.79 8.61 -5.10
N VAL A 12 41.89 9.84 -5.56
CA VAL A 12 41.00 10.95 -5.11
C VAL A 12 39.57 10.69 -5.58
N THR A 13 39.38 10.28 -6.83
CA THR A 13 38.05 9.93 -7.35
C THR A 13 37.44 8.74 -6.60
N ALA A 14 38.25 7.75 -6.19
CA ALA A 14 37.75 6.63 -5.36
C ALA A 14 37.25 7.11 -3.98
N VAL A 15 37.96 8.03 -3.34
CA VAL A 15 37.49 8.64 -2.09
C VAL A 15 36.17 9.40 -2.30
N ARG A 16 36.05 10.15 -3.39
CA ARG A 16 34.80 10.84 -3.76
C ARG A 16 33.64 9.86 -3.98
N ALA A 17 33.88 8.75 -4.63
CA ALA A 17 32.86 7.72 -4.82
C ALA A 17 32.39 7.11 -3.49
N VAL A 18 33.29 6.93 -2.51
CA VAL A 18 32.91 6.48 -1.15
C VAL A 18 32.08 7.56 -0.45
N LEU A 19 32.47 8.82 -0.54
CA LEU A 19 31.69 9.92 0.03
C LEU A 19 30.30 10.05 -0.61
N ALA A 20 30.20 9.93 -1.94
CA ALA A 20 28.93 9.92 -2.65
C ALA A 20 28.05 8.73 -2.25
N GLY A 21 28.66 7.55 -1.97
CA GLY A 21 27.98 6.40 -1.39
C GLY A 21 27.41 6.70 0.01
N GLY A 22 28.18 7.39 0.86
CA GLY A 22 27.72 7.86 2.18
C GLY A 22 26.55 8.84 2.08
N VAL A 23 26.61 9.77 1.10
CA VAL A 23 25.49 10.68 0.80
C VAL A 23 24.25 9.90 0.36
N ALA A 24 24.43 8.87 -0.47
CA ALA A 24 23.31 8.04 -0.95
C ALA A 24 22.62 7.30 0.21
N VAL A 25 23.38 6.74 1.14
CA VAL A 25 22.82 6.07 2.33
C VAL A 25 21.97 7.02 3.16
N LEU A 26 22.49 8.24 3.41
CA LEU A 26 21.74 9.25 4.17
C LEU A 26 20.52 9.78 3.40
N ALA A 27 20.64 9.97 2.08
CA ALA A 27 19.54 10.41 1.25
C ALA A 27 18.39 9.38 1.22
N VAL A 28 18.70 8.10 1.08
CA VAL A 28 17.71 6.99 1.12
C VAL A 28 17.04 6.93 2.49
N ARG A 29 17.82 7.05 3.57
CA ARG A 29 17.25 7.11 4.92
C ARG A 29 16.30 8.29 5.10
N GLY A 30 16.61 9.44 4.51
CA GLY A 30 15.77 10.64 4.55
C GLY A 30 14.49 10.56 3.71
N LEU A 31 14.29 9.49 2.92
CA LEU A 31 13.05 9.24 2.20
C LEU A 31 12.00 8.53 3.09
N GLY A 32 12.45 7.77 4.10
CA GLY A 32 11.58 7.11 5.07
C GLY A 32 11.26 8.02 6.26
N ASP A 33 12.30 8.58 6.91
CA ASP A 33 12.16 9.47 8.06
C ASP A 33 12.86 10.80 7.82
N PRO A 34 12.31 11.94 8.24
CA PRO A 34 13.00 13.23 8.18
C PRO A 34 14.35 13.16 8.88
N LEU A 35 15.42 13.50 8.17
CA LEU A 35 16.76 13.50 8.75
C LEU A 35 16.82 14.49 9.95
N THR A 36 17.42 14.04 11.05
CA THR A 36 17.72 14.94 12.15
C THR A 36 18.68 16.06 11.70
N GLY A 37 18.66 17.20 12.36
CA GLY A 37 19.57 18.31 12.01
C GLY A 37 21.04 17.91 11.94
N ARG A 38 21.51 16.96 12.79
CA ARG A 38 22.87 16.40 12.73
C ARG A 38 23.10 15.56 11.47
N MET A 39 22.15 14.74 11.07
CA MET A 39 22.26 13.91 9.86
C MET A 39 22.24 14.77 8.60
N THR A 40 21.39 15.78 8.54
CA THR A 40 21.39 16.79 7.46
C THR A 40 22.72 17.50 7.37
N ALA A 41 23.29 17.92 8.50
CA ALA A 41 24.62 18.54 8.52
C ALA A 41 25.73 17.60 8.02
N VAL A 42 25.68 16.30 8.39
CA VAL A 42 26.62 15.30 7.87
C VAL A 42 26.43 15.10 6.37
N LEU A 43 25.21 15.01 5.87
CA LEU A 43 24.91 14.88 4.44
C LEU A 43 25.47 16.08 3.65
N VAL A 44 25.22 17.30 4.12
CA VAL A 44 25.76 18.54 3.52
C VAL A 44 27.29 18.57 3.57
N ALA A 45 27.89 18.18 4.69
CA ALA A 45 29.34 18.13 4.83
C ALA A 45 29.99 17.12 3.86
N LEU A 46 29.45 15.89 3.77
CA LEU A 46 29.95 14.86 2.84
C LEU A 46 29.81 15.31 1.38
N SER A 47 28.68 15.91 1.01
CA SER A 47 28.45 16.44 -0.34
C SER A 47 29.42 17.58 -0.65
N SER A 48 29.63 18.51 0.28
CA SER A 48 30.57 19.62 0.13
C SER A 48 32.01 19.16 -0.02
N VAL A 49 32.43 18.17 0.78
CA VAL A 49 33.79 17.60 0.68
C VAL A 49 33.93 16.85 -0.66
N ALA A 50 32.93 16.09 -1.12
CA ALA A 50 32.99 15.42 -2.41
C ALA A 50 33.13 16.43 -3.57
N LEU A 51 32.43 17.57 -3.53
CA LEU A 51 32.52 18.63 -4.53
C LEU A 51 33.87 19.37 -4.47
N LEU A 52 34.42 19.61 -3.27
CA LEU A 52 35.74 20.23 -3.13
C LEU A 52 36.85 19.31 -3.65
N LEU A 53 36.74 18.01 -3.40
CA LEU A 53 37.72 17.02 -3.89
C LEU A 53 37.68 16.88 -5.42
N ASP A 54 36.58 17.22 -6.11
CA ASP A 54 36.51 17.34 -7.57
C ASP A 54 37.49 18.39 -8.11
N ALA A 55 37.52 19.56 -7.49
CA ALA A 55 38.48 20.61 -7.85
C ALA A 55 39.94 20.17 -7.60
N VAL A 56 40.18 19.39 -6.54
CA VAL A 56 41.52 18.86 -6.18
C VAL A 56 41.94 17.77 -7.18
N ASP A 57 41.04 16.86 -7.54
CA ASP A 57 41.30 15.77 -8.51
C ASP A 57 41.75 16.32 -9.87
N GLY A 58 40.99 17.28 -10.41
CA GLY A 58 41.37 17.97 -11.64
C GLY A 58 42.70 18.72 -11.56
N TYR A 59 43.07 19.25 -10.39
CA TYR A 59 44.38 19.88 -10.15
C TYR A 59 45.50 18.86 -10.13
N VAL A 60 45.33 17.74 -9.38
CA VAL A 60 46.32 16.65 -9.27
C VAL A 60 46.57 16.02 -10.63
N ALA A 61 45.52 15.69 -11.39
CA ALA A 61 45.62 15.08 -12.72
C ALA A 61 46.43 15.94 -13.70
N ARG A 62 46.23 17.27 -13.67
CA ARG A 62 46.99 18.22 -14.51
C ARG A 62 48.44 18.32 -14.10
N ARG A 63 48.74 18.29 -12.78
CA ARG A 63 50.09 18.48 -12.27
C ARG A 63 50.95 17.21 -12.36
N THR A 64 50.34 16.02 -12.29
CA THR A 64 51.06 14.74 -12.34
C THR A 64 51.08 14.13 -13.75
N GLY A 65 50.34 14.68 -14.71
CA GLY A 65 50.26 14.15 -16.09
C GLY A 65 49.61 12.79 -16.19
N THR A 66 48.87 12.34 -15.12
CA THR A 66 48.27 11.00 -15.00
C THR A 66 46.82 10.95 -15.45
N SER A 67 46.42 11.81 -16.39
CA SER A 67 45.04 11.76 -16.92
C SER A 67 44.84 10.48 -17.75
N SER A 68 44.02 9.54 -17.25
CA SER A 68 43.62 8.34 -17.98
C SER A 68 42.18 8.48 -18.51
N ALA A 69 41.87 7.84 -19.66
CA ALA A 69 40.50 7.80 -20.18
C ALA A 69 39.53 7.07 -19.23
N PHE A 70 40.03 6.17 -18.38
CA PHE A 70 39.29 5.52 -17.32
C PHE A 70 38.98 6.49 -16.18
N GLY A 71 39.98 7.20 -15.66
CA GLY A 71 39.83 8.16 -14.57
C GLY A 71 38.84 9.28 -14.93
N ALA A 72 38.95 9.85 -16.13
CA ALA A 72 38.00 10.88 -16.59
C ALA A 72 36.54 10.41 -16.70
N ARG A 73 36.32 9.11 -16.97
CA ARG A 73 34.95 8.55 -16.98
C ARG A 73 34.46 8.24 -15.56
N PHE A 74 35.32 7.70 -14.73
CA PHE A 74 35.00 7.37 -13.35
C PHE A 74 34.62 8.64 -12.57
N ASP A 75 35.37 9.70 -12.78
CA ASP A 75 35.11 11.04 -12.26
C ASP A 75 33.72 11.55 -12.69
N MET A 76 33.45 11.54 -13.99
CA MET A 76 32.18 12.00 -14.55
C MET A 76 30.97 11.19 -14.07
N GLU A 77 31.12 9.87 -13.84
CA GLU A 77 30.02 9.02 -13.32
C GLU A 77 29.84 9.25 -11.81
N THR A 78 30.91 9.53 -11.06
CA THR A 78 30.82 9.88 -9.64
C THR A 78 30.06 11.17 -9.44
N ASP A 79 30.30 12.19 -10.29
CA ASP A 79 29.57 13.46 -10.27
C ASP A 79 28.09 13.27 -10.61
N ALA A 80 27.80 12.54 -11.69
CA ALA A 80 26.43 12.27 -12.10
C ALA A 80 25.65 11.51 -11.03
N PHE A 81 26.29 10.55 -10.35
CA PHE A 81 25.70 9.80 -9.25
C PHE A 81 25.39 10.71 -8.05
N LEU A 82 26.33 11.54 -7.64
CA LEU A 82 26.12 12.48 -6.54
C LEU A 82 24.98 13.45 -6.82
N ILE A 83 24.92 14.03 -8.04
CA ILE A 83 23.85 14.91 -8.48
C ILE A 83 22.51 14.17 -8.48
N ALA A 84 22.45 12.92 -8.96
CA ALA A 84 21.24 12.12 -8.95
C ALA A 84 20.71 11.86 -7.53
N VAL A 85 21.60 11.47 -6.61
CA VAL A 85 21.25 11.23 -5.21
C VAL A 85 20.73 12.49 -4.52
N LEU A 86 21.39 13.63 -4.71
CA LEU A 86 20.93 14.89 -4.17
C LEU A 86 19.58 15.33 -4.77
N SER A 87 19.36 15.09 -6.07
CA SER A 87 18.07 15.36 -6.72
C SER A 87 16.93 14.54 -6.11
N VAL A 88 17.19 13.27 -5.81
CA VAL A 88 16.22 12.38 -5.13
C VAL A 88 15.91 12.90 -3.73
N HIS A 89 16.90 13.29 -2.96
CA HIS A 89 16.73 13.82 -1.60
C HIS A 89 15.95 15.14 -1.56
N VAL A 90 16.16 16.02 -2.55
CA VAL A 90 15.52 17.35 -2.60
C VAL A 90 14.10 17.28 -3.20
N ALA A 91 13.80 16.29 -4.02
CA ALA A 91 12.52 16.16 -4.74
C ALA A 91 11.27 16.18 -3.84
N PRO A 92 11.20 15.51 -2.69
CA PRO A 92 10.02 15.57 -1.81
C PRO A 92 9.70 16.99 -1.31
N ARG A 93 10.73 17.83 -1.17
CA ARG A 93 10.61 19.20 -0.64
C ARG A 93 10.26 20.25 -1.71
N LEU A 94 10.86 20.13 -2.90
CA LEU A 94 10.73 21.13 -3.98
C LEU A 94 9.83 20.65 -5.15
N GLY A 95 9.44 19.38 -5.17
CA GLY A 95 8.65 18.77 -6.24
C GLY A 95 9.46 17.81 -7.11
N TRP A 96 8.79 16.81 -7.66
CA TRP A 96 9.38 15.71 -8.45
C TRP A 96 10.10 16.15 -9.73
N TRP A 97 9.85 17.37 -10.21
CA TRP A 97 10.55 17.96 -11.37
C TRP A 97 12.07 18.08 -11.16
N VAL A 98 12.53 18.13 -9.90
CA VAL A 98 13.96 18.18 -9.54
C VAL A 98 14.71 16.94 -10.03
N LEU A 99 14.01 15.79 -10.12
CA LEU A 99 14.60 14.54 -10.63
C LEU A 99 15.12 14.67 -12.06
N ALA A 100 14.60 15.63 -12.85
CA ALA A 100 15.07 15.86 -14.21
C ALA A 100 16.58 16.24 -14.23
N ILE A 101 17.09 16.88 -13.17
CA ILE A 101 18.52 17.23 -13.05
C ILE A 101 19.36 15.94 -12.96
N GLY A 102 19.04 15.07 -12.02
CA GLY A 102 19.76 13.79 -11.82
C GLY A 102 19.58 12.81 -12.97
N ALA A 103 18.40 12.81 -13.61
CA ALA A 103 18.08 11.89 -14.70
C ALA A 103 18.67 12.30 -16.05
N MET A 104 18.96 13.58 -16.27
CA MET A 104 19.32 14.11 -17.60
C MET A 104 20.52 13.42 -18.22
N ARG A 105 21.59 13.19 -17.45
CA ARG A 105 22.75 12.46 -17.96
C ARG A 105 22.42 11.04 -18.36
N TYR A 106 21.68 10.33 -17.55
CA TYR A 106 21.30 8.94 -17.83
C TYR A 106 20.34 8.86 -19.02
N ALA A 107 19.39 9.79 -19.11
CA ALA A 107 18.50 9.93 -20.26
C ALA A 107 19.30 10.20 -21.56
N TYR A 108 20.31 11.06 -21.49
CA TYR A 108 21.19 11.35 -22.62
C TYR A 108 22.00 10.11 -23.05
N VAL A 109 22.52 9.33 -22.11
CA VAL A 109 23.22 8.07 -22.40
C VAL A 109 22.28 7.04 -23.02
N LEU A 110 21.06 6.89 -22.47
CA LEU A 110 20.02 6.00 -23.01
C LEU A 110 19.60 6.42 -24.42
N ALA A 111 19.38 7.72 -24.64
CA ALA A 111 19.07 8.27 -25.95
C ALA A 111 20.20 7.98 -26.96
N GLY A 112 21.45 8.02 -26.52
CA GLY A 112 22.61 7.62 -27.33
C GLY A 112 22.62 6.14 -27.71
N TRP A 113 21.91 5.26 -27.00
CA TRP A 113 21.74 3.86 -27.43
C TRP A 113 20.72 3.72 -28.55
N ALA A 114 19.66 4.50 -28.52
CA ALA A 114 18.63 4.53 -29.55
C ALA A 114 19.07 5.31 -30.78
N LEU A 115 19.84 6.39 -30.58
CA LEU A 115 20.26 7.33 -31.61
C LEU A 115 21.80 7.36 -31.70
N PRO A 116 22.43 6.56 -32.61
CA PRO A 116 23.88 6.40 -32.69
C PRO A 116 24.66 7.71 -32.87
N TRP A 117 24.08 8.72 -33.48
CA TRP A 117 24.69 10.02 -33.70
C TRP A 117 24.91 10.82 -32.37
N LEU A 118 24.12 10.55 -31.32
CA LEU A 118 24.32 11.13 -29.97
C LEU A 118 25.56 10.58 -29.24
N ARG A 119 26.24 9.57 -29.76
CA ARG A 119 27.46 9.02 -29.17
C ARG A 119 28.72 9.72 -29.66
N ARG A 120 28.61 10.70 -30.54
CA ARG A 120 29.75 11.42 -31.03
C ARG A 120 30.40 12.28 -29.95
N PRO A 121 31.74 12.27 -29.85
CA PRO A 121 32.42 13.09 -28.90
C PRO A 121 32.22 14.58 -29.25
N THR A 122 31.70 15.33 -28.28
CA THR A 122 31.57 16.80 -28.39
C THR A 122 32.89 17.48 -28.06
N PRO A 123 33.20 18.63 -28.63
CA PRO A 123 34.37 19.42 -28.24
C PRO A 123 34.31 19.78 -26.76
N PRO A 124 35.42 19.71 -26.01
CA PRO A 124 35.44 20.03 -24.59
C PRO A 124 35.09 21.51 -24.39
N ARG A 125 34.03 21.77 -23.59
CA ARG A 125 33.59 23.15 -23.26
C ARG A 125 33.79 23.44 -21.78
N TYR A 126 34.45 24.54 -21.47
CA TYR A 126 34.61 24.97 -20.09
C TYR A 126 33.26 25.25 -19.41
N TRP A 127 32.32 25.84 -20.17
CA TRP A 127 30.95 26.13 -19.72
C TRP A 127 30.19 24.88 -19.22
N ALA A 128 30.30 23.77 -19.87
CA ALA A 128 29.67 22.52 -19.43
C ALA A 128 30.16 22.06 -18.04
N LYS A 129 31.44 22.28 -17.73
CA LYS A 129 32.00 22.00 -16.40
C LYS A 129 31.45 22.98 -15.34
N VAL A 130 31.30 24.26 -15.66
CA VAL A 130 30.69 25.24 -14.77
C VAL A 130 29.24 24.86 -14.45
N VAL A 131 28.46 24.48 -15.48
CA VAL A 131 27.07 24.05 -15.29
C VAL A 131 26.97 22.82 -14.41
N ALA A 132 27.84 21.81 -14.58
CA ALA A 132 27.87 20.63 -13.73
C ALA A 132 28.19 20.98 -12.26
N ALA A 133 29.17 21.84 -12.02
CA ALA A 133 29.50 22.30 -10.67
C ALA A 133 28.35 23.07 -10.01
N VAL A 134 27.65 23.92 -10.79
CA VAL A 134 26.44 24.64 -10.32
C VAL A 134 25.36 23.70 -9.83
N GLN A 135 25.12 22.57 -10.55
CA GLN A 135 24.14 21.56 -10.10
C GLN A 135 24.49 21.04 -8.71
N GLY A 136 25.73 20.58 -8.52
CA GLY A 136 26.19 20.04 -7.24
C GLY A 136 26.05 21.06 -6.09
N VAL A 137 26.47 22.29 -6.32
CA VAL A 137 26.41 23.36 -5.30
C VAL A 137 24.95 23.70 -4.96
N VAL A 138 24.11 23.96 -5.96
CA VAL A 138 22.72 24.37 -5.74
C VAL A 138 21.90 23.26 -5.05
N LEU A 139 22.08 22.01 -5.44
CA LEU A 139 21.42 20.89 -4.79
C LEU A 139 21.91 20.68 -3.35
N THR A 140 23.22 20.82 -3.10
CA THR A 140 23.77 20.73 -1.72
C THR A 140 23.22 21.85 -0.82
N VAL A 141 23.11 23.08 -1.36
CA VAL A 141 22.49 24.20 -0.61
C VAL A 141 21.00 23.96 -0.41
N ALA A 142 20.28 23.45 -1.39
CA ALA A 142 18.86 23.11 -1.24
C ALA A 142 18.65 22.01 -0.17
N THR A 143 19.55 21.02 -0.10
CA THR A 143 19.56 19.96 0.92
C THR A 143 19.73 20.50 2.34
N SER A 144 20.50 21.58 2.54
CA SER A 144 20.75 22.14 3.88
C SER A 144 19.49 22.69 4.57
N GLY A 145 18.45 23.00 3.81
CA GLY A 145 17.23 23.57 4.35
C GLY A 145 17.33 25.03 4.82
N VAL A 146 18.49 25.68 4.68
CA VAL A 146 18.72 27.08 5.10
C VAL A 146 17.90 28.07 4.28
N LEU A 147 17.66 27.76 2.99
CA LEU A 147 16.88 28.65 2.12
C LEU A 147 15.38 28.40 2.24
N PRO A 148 14.54 29.44 2.16
CA PRO A 148 13.10 29.29 1.96
C PRO A 148 12.81 28.44 0.72
N VAL A 149 11.73 27.62 0.77
CA VAL A 149 11.35 26.70 -0.32
C VAL A 149 11.23 27.41 -1.66
N SER A 150 10.67 28.62 -1.71
CA SER A 150 10.54 29.42 -2.91
C SER A 150 11.89 29.81 -3.52
N VAL A 151 12.84 30.27 -2.68
CA VAL A 151 14.18 30.68 -3.12
C VAL A 151 14.99 29.46 -3.60
N ALA A 152 14.94 28.35 -2.85
CA ALA A 152 15.58 27.10 -3.24
C ALA A 152 14.98 26.57 -4.57
N GLY A 153 13.65 26.64 -4.72
CA GLY A 153 12.96 26.25 -5.97
C GLY A 153 13.39 27.07 -7.17
N VAL A 154 13.51 28.39 -7.04
CA VAL A 154 14.00 29.27 -8.11
C VAL A 154 15.46 28.96 -8.46
N ALA A 155 16.33 28.76 -7.47
CA ALA A 155 17.72 28.43 -7.69
C ALA A 155 17.92 27.09 -8.40
N VAL A 156 17.20 26.04 -7.95
CA VAL A 156 17.21 24.71 -8.58
C VAL A 156 16.59 24.75 -9.99
N GLY A 157 15.53 25.53 -10.20
CA GLY A 157 14.92 25.75 -11.52
C GLY A 157 15.89 26.44 -12.49
N ALA A 158 16.60 27.47 -12.05
CA ALA A 158 17.63 28.12 -12.86
C ALA A 158 18.79 27.14 -13.20
N ALA A 159 19.21 26.34 -12.23
CA ALA A 159 20.20 25.29 -12.46
C ALA A 159 19.73 24.27 -13.51
N LEU A 160 18.47 23.81 -13.44
CA LEU A 160 17.90 22.92 -14.45
C LEU A 160 17.90 23.56 -15.85
N LEU A 161 17.53 24.83 -15.98
CA LEU A 161 17.56 25.54 -17.27
C LEU A 161 18.98 25.62 -17.86
N LEU A 162 19.98 25.89 -17.03
CA LEU A 162 21.39 25.86 -17.47
C LEU A 162 21.81 24.45 -17.92
N LEU A 163 21.33 23.41 -17.23
CA LEU A 163 21.61 22.04 -17.61
C LEU A 163 20.96 21.66 -18.94
N VAL A 164 19.71 22.05 -19.15
CA VAL A 164 18.97 21.86 -20.41
C VAL A 164 19.68 22.57 -21.57
N GLU A 165 20.15 23.82 -21.34
CA GLU A 165 20.95 24.56 -22.33
C GLU A 165 22.23 23.80 -22.68
N SER A 166 22.97 23.35 -21.67
CA SER A 166 24.26 22.67 -21.87
C SER A 166 24.11 21.36 -22.64
N PHE A 167 23.15 20.50 -22.27
CA PHE A 167 22.87 19.25 -23.02
C PHE A 167 22.23 19.53 -24.38
N GLY A 168 21.32 20.51 -24.46
CA GLY A 168 20.69 20.91 -25.73
C GLY A 168 21.72 21.37 -26.76
N HIS A 169 22.71 22.15 -26.33
CA HIS A 169 23.82 22.55 -27.21
C HIS A 169 24.61 21.34 -27.73
N ASP A 170 24.91 20.34 -26.87
CA ASP A 170 25.62 19.12 -27.27
C ASP A 170 24.79 18.30 -28.27
N VAL A 171 23.48 18.14 -28.01
CA VAL A 171 22.54 17.47 -28.92
C VAL A 171 22.49 18.16 -30.29
N VAL A 172 22.37 19.52 -30.32
CA VAL A 172 22.33 20.28 -31.55
C VAL A 172 23.65 20.17 -32.33
N TRP A 173 24.77 20.23 -31.60
CA TRP A 173 26.08 20.06 -32.22
C TRP A 173 26.23 18.67 -32.88
N GLN A 174 25.89 17.61 -32.15
CA GLN A 174 25.96 16.23 -32.61
C GLN A 174 24.97 15.98 -33.79
N TRP A 175 23.77 16.59 -33.71
CA TRP A 175 22.81 16.52 -34.82
C TRP A 175 23.36 17.17 -36.11
N ARG A 176 24.02 18.32 -36.00
CA ARG A 176 24.63 19.01 -37.19
C ARG A 176 25.75 18.19 -37.78
N HIS A 177 26.54 17.47 -36.97
CA HIS A 177 27.69 16.67 -37.40
C HIS A 177 27.35 15.17 -37.55
N ARG A 178 26.07 14.77 -37.60
CA ARG A 178 25.65 13.37 -37.57
C ARG A 178 26.11 12.54 -38.78
N HIS A 179 26.51 13.16 -39.89
CA HIS A 179 26.97 12.52 -41.12
C HIS A 179 28.50 12.49 -41.30
N ASP A 180 29.25 13.06 -40.37
CA ASP A 180 30.69 13.06 -40.46
C ASP A 180 31.29 11.66 -40.22
N PRO A 181 32.36 11.26 -40.91
CA PRO A 181 32.87 9.88 -40.93
C PRO A 181 33.69 9.43 -39.70
N GLU A 182 33.44 9.93 -38.50
CA GLU A 182 34.17 9.49 -37.30
C GLU A 182 33.64 8.21 -36.67
N PRO A 183 34.52 7.31 -36.14
CA PRO A 183 34.09 6.05 -35.56
C PRO A 183 33.34 6.25 -34.26
N VAL A 184 32.15 5.67 -34.14
CA VAL A 184 31.30 5.65 -32.92
C VAL A 184 32.00 4.81 -31.85
N ARG A 185 32.47 5.43 -30.77
CA ARG A 185 33.02 4.72 -29.61
C ARG A 185 31.87 4.12 -28.77
N LEU A 186 31.76 2.80 -28.76
CA LEU A 186 30.85 2.08 -27.86
C LEU A 186 31.29 2.20 -26.40
N PRO A 187 30.38 2.24 -25.43
CA PRO A 187 30.74 2.16 -24.01
C PRO A 187 31.54 0.89 -23.73
N PRO A 188 32.49 0.90 -22.79
CA PRO A 188 33.29 -0.27 -22.50
C PRO A 188 32.40 -1.46 -22.16
N SER A 189 32.65 -2.58 -22.80
CA SER A 189 31.86 -3.83 -22.62
C SER A 189 31.77 -4.29 -21.16
N GLY A 190 32.75 -3.92 -20.33
CA GLY A 190 32.79 -4.21 -18.90
C GLY A 190 31.71 -3.48 -18.11
N LEU A 191 31.51 -2.17 -18.32
CA LEU A 191 30.48 -1.39 -17.62
C LEU A 191 29.07 -1.91 -17.91
N VAL A 192 28.79 -2.18 -19.20
CA VAL A 192 27.51 -2.74 -19.64
C VAL A 192 27.23 -4.09 -18.99
N SER A 193 28.28 -4.91 -18.82
CA SER A 193 28.17 -6.22 -18.17
C SER A 193 27.97 -6.07 -16.65
N ALA A 194 28.64 -5.12 -16.02
CA ALA A 194 28.45 -4.84 -14.60
C ALA A 194 27.00 -4.38 -14.31
N VAL A 195 26.44 -3.47 -15.13
CA VAL A 195 25.05 -3.04 -15.01
C VAL A 195 24.09 -4.22 -15.17
N ALA A 196 24.32 -5.11 -16.12
CA ALA A 196 23.51 -6.30 -16.32
C ALA A 196 23.57 -7.27 -15.12
N VAL A 197 24.76 -7.47 -14.54
CA VAL A 197 24.94 -8.28 -13.32
C VAL A 197 24.19 -7.66 -12.14
N VAL A 198 24.35 -6.35 -11.91
CA VAL A 198 23.68 -5.64 -10.81
C VAL A 198 22.16 -5.68 -10.97
N ALA A 199 21.63 -5.47 -12.18
CA ALA A 199 20.20 -5.53 -12.44
C ALA A 199 19.60 -6.90 -12.09
N LEU A 200 20.27 -8.00 -12.50
CA LEU A 200 19.84 -9.35 -12.15
C LEU A 200 20.05 -9.66 -10.66
N TRP A 201 21.12 -9.17 -10.06
CA TRP A 201 21.40 -9.37 -8.65
C TRP A 201 20.29 -8.77 -7.78
N VAL A 202 19.96 -7.52 -8.01
CA VAL A 202 18.90 -6.82 -7.28
C VAL A 202 17.52 -7.47 -7.51
N ALA A 203 17.24 -7.91 -8.74
CA ALA A 203 15.97 -8.57 -9.05
C ALA A 203 15.82 -9.93 -8.36
N LEU A 204 16.92 -10.70 -8.23
CA LEU A 204 16.92 -12.05 -7.63
C LEU A 204 17.05 -12.03 -6.10
N ALA A 205 17.75 -11.03 -5.54
CA ALA A 205 17.96 -10.86 -4.10
C ALA A 205 17.63 -9.42 -3.67
N PRO A 206 16.35 -8.99 -3.78
CA PRO A 206 15.97 -7.65 -3.35
C PRO A 206 16.14 -7.50 -1.83
N PRO A 207 16.45 -6.28 -1.36
CA PRO A 207 16.55 -5.99 0.07
C PRO A 207 15.21 -6.23 0.78
N ARG A 208 15.26 -6.60 2.06
CA ARG A 208 14.08 -6.66 2.92
C ARG A 208 13.75 -5.26 3.40
N VAL A 209 12.57 -4.75 3.03
CA VAL A 209 12.17 -3.36 3.31
C VAL A 209 11.65 -3.20 4.74
N ALA A 210 11.11 -4.27 5.34
CA ALA A 210 10.46 -4.23 6.66
C ALA A 210 11.37 -3.75 7.82
N ASP A 211 12.67 -4.08 7.76
CA ASP A 211 13.62 -3.72 8.85
C ASP A 211 14.55 -2.55 8.48
N GLY A 212 14.26 -1.83 7.40
CA GLY A 212 15.16 -0.86 6.81
C GLY A 212 16.26 -1.51 5.96
N ILE A 213 16.76 -0.81 4.94
CA ILE A 213 17.81 -1.32 4.04
C ILE A 213 19.17 -1.28 4.74
N GLY A 214 19.65 -2.42 5.21
CA GLY A 214 20.99 -2.59 5.78
C GLY A 214 22.04 -2.99 4.72
N LEU A 215 23.33 -2.76 5.03
CA LEU A 215 24.43 -3.24 4.19
C LEU A 215 24.40 -4.76 3.97
N GLY A 216 23.89 -5.52 4.94
CA GLY A 216 23.71 -6.97 4.84
C GLY A 216 22.70 -7.39 3.78
N ASP A 217 21.70 -6.56 3.48
CA ASP A 217 20.69 -6.85 2.47
C ASP A 217 21.22 -6.69 1.05
N ILE A 218 22.18 -5.79 0.85
CA ILE A 218 22.86 -5.56 -0.44
C ILE A 218 23.88 -6.66 -0.71
N ALA A 219 24.47 -7.25 0.34
CA ALA A 219 25.51 -8.29 0.24
C ALA A 219 24.95 -9.72 0.00
N ARG A 220 23.64 -9.89 -0.15
CA ARG A 220 22.98 -11.19 -0.36
C ARG A 220 23.38 -11.79 -1.71
N ILE A 221 23.85 -13.02 -1.68
CA ILE A 221 24.28 -13.74 -2.88
C ILE A 221 23.10 -14.58 -3.41
N PRO A 222 22.48 -14.23 -4.57
CA PRO A 222 21.38 -15.02 -5.13
C PRO A 222 21.94 -16.30 -5.77
N VAL A 223 21.63 -17.45 -5.17
CA VAL A 223 22.05 -18.76 -5.70
C VAL A 223 21.53 -19.00 -7.12
N GLU A 224 20.34 -18.47 -7.44
CA GLU A 224 19.72 -18.55 -8.75
C GLU A 224 20.58 -17.84 -9.83
N GLY A 225 21.18 -16.70 -9.47
CA GLY A 225 22.13 -15.98 -10.35
C GLY A 225 23.41 -16.78 -10.61
N LEU A 226 23.92 -17.48 -9.59
CA LEU A 226 25.06 -18.38 -9.75
C LEU A 226 24.71 -19.58 -10.65
N ALA A 227 23.54 -20.19 -10.45
CA ALA A 227 23.03 -21.27 -11.26
C ALA A 227 22.85 -20.85 -12.74
N LEU A 228 22.29 -19.67 -12.98
CA LEU A 228 22.16 -19.10 -14.33
C LEU A 228 23.52 -18.98 -15.04
N ALA A 229 24.50 -18.39 -14.37
CA ALA A 229 25.83 -18.24 -14.94
C ALA A 229 26.50 -19.59 -15.21
N GLY A 230 26.33 -20.58 -14.32
CA GLY A 230 26.84 -21.95 -14.49
C GLY A 230 26.21 -22.68 -15.69
N VAL A 231 24.89 -22.65 -15.80
CA VAL A 231 24.14 -23.24 -16.92
C VAL A 231 24.51 -22.56 -18.24
N ALA A 232 24.71 -21.24 -18.24
CA ALA A 232 25.04 -20.47 -19.43
C ALA A 232 26.42 -20.88 -20.03
N ILE A 233 27.37 -21.37 -19.21
CA ILE A 233 28.67 -21.84 -19.71
C ILE A 233 28.52 -23.12 -20.55
N VAL A 234 27.60 -24.00 -20.15
CA VAL A 234 27.42 -25.34 -20.77
C VAL A 234 26.51 -25.25 -22.01
N LEU A 235 25.56 -24.33 -22.04
CA LEU A 235 24.60 -24.23 -23.14
C LEU A 235 25.18 -23.69 -24.43
N PRO A 236 24.75 -24.22 -25.62
CA PRO A 236 25.07 -23.62 -26.93
C PRO A 236 24.42 -22.25 -27.07
N ALA A 237 24.87 -21.44 -28.04
CA ALA A 237 24.39 -20.04 -28.24
C ALA A 237 22.85 -19.92 -28.39
N ARG A 238 22.20 -20.91 -29.04
CA ARG A 238 20.72 -20.95 -29.15
C ARG A 238 20.09 -21.21 -27.79
N GLY A 239 20.62 -22.18 -27.03
CA GLY A 239 20.13 -22.50 -25.66
C GLY A 239 20.27 -21.32 -24.70
N ARG A 240 21.37 -20.58 -24.74
CA ARG A 240 21.55 -19.34 -23.94
C ARG A 240 20.53 -18.26 -24.26
N ARG A 241 20.19 -18.10 -25.55
CA ARG A 241 19.16 -17.12 -25.96
C ARG A 241 17.78 -17.54 -25.46
N VAL A 242 17.41 -18.82 -25.61
CA VAL A 242 16.14 -19.34 -25.07
C VAL A 242 16.09 -19.15 -23.56
N LEU A 243 17.16 -19.54 -22.84
CA LEU A 243 17.25 -19.37 -21.39
C LEU A 243 17.01 -17.91 -20.97
N ALA A 244 17.62 -16.95 -21.63
CA ALA A 244 17.46 -15.53 -21.31
C ALA A 244 16.06 -15.01 -21.61
N VAL A 245 15.44 -15.41 -22.75
CA VAL A 245 14.09 -15.02 -23.14
C VAL A 245 13.04 -15.60 -22.19
N VAL A 246 13.27 -16.79 -21.61
CA VAL A 246 12.37 -17.39 -20.62
C VAL A 246 12.61 -16.77 -19.23
N LEU A 247 13.87 -16.64 -18.84
CA LEU A 247 14.23 -16.21 -17.50
C LEU A 247 13.86 -14.74 -17.23
N GLY A 248 14.01 -13.84 -18.21
CA GLY A 248 13.67 -12.43 -18.05
C GLY A 248 12.24 -12.22 -17.61
N PRO A 249 11.23 -12.73 -18.33
CA PRO A 249 9.82 -12.67 -17.92
C PRO A 249 9.56 -13.39 -16.58
N VAL A 250 10.17 -14.54 -16.33
CA VAL A 250 10.00 -15.27 -15.06
C VAL A 250 10.50 -14.43 -13.87
N VAL A 251 11.72 -13.88 -13.97
CA VAL A 251 12.24 -13.00 -12.90
C VAL A 251 11.38 -11.75 -12.75
N THR A 252 10.87 -11.18 -13.85
CA THR A 252 9.92 -10.06 -13.80
C THR A 252 8.66 -10.43 -13.04
N ALA A 253 8.05 -11.59 -13.34
CA ALA A 253 6.88 -12.07 -12.62
C ALA A 253 7.16 -12.24 -11.12
N LEU A 254 8.31 -12.78 -10.74
CA LEU A 254 8.72 -12.90 -9.32
C LEU A 254 8.90 -11.55 -8.64
N VAL A 255 9.47 -10.55 -9.34
CA VAL A 255 9.60 -9.18 -8.80
C VAL A 255 8.23 -8.55 -8.62
N VAL A 256 7.31 -8.72 -9.57
CA VAL A 256 5.92 -8.21 -9.48
C VAL A 256 5.18 -8.89 -8.34
N LEU A 257 5.23 -10.23 -8.24
CA LEU A 257 4.57 -10.98 -7.16
C LEU A 257 5.11 -10.55 -5.79
N ARG A 258 6.41 -10.32 -5.68
CA ARG A 258 7.01 -9.83 -4.44
C ARG A 258 6.54 -8.41 -4.10
N GLY A 259 6.46 -7.52 -5.10
CA GLY A 259 5.91 -6.17 -4.90
C GLY A 259 4.45 -6.19 -4.45
N LEU A 260 3.63 -7.07 -5.05
CA LEU A 260 2.25 -7.28 -4.63
C LEU A 260 2.19 -7.84 -3.21
N GLY A 261 3.01 -8.86 -2.89
CA GLY A 261 3.10 -9.44 -1.55
C GLY A 261 3.43 -8.39 -0.48
N LEU A 262 4.44 -7.54 -0.72
CA LEU A 262 4.79 -6.44 0.19
C LEU A 262 3.64 -5.43 0.35
N GLY A 263 2.95 -5.09 -0.74
CA GLY A 263 1.80 -4.19 -0.68
C GLY A 263 0.65 -4.77 0.15
N PHE A 264 0.35 -6.05 -0.02
CA PHE A 264 -0.69 -6.74 0.75
C PHE A 264 -0.32 -6.89 2.23
N ASP A 265 0.95 -7.20 2.53
CA ASP A 265 1.45 -7.29 3.90
C ASP A 265 1.33 -5.95 4.63
N VAL A 266 1.77 -4.86 4.00
CA VAL A 266 1.73 -3.52 4.60
C VAL A 266 0.30 -2.99 4.78
N TYR A 267 -0.59 -3.18 3.78
CA TYR A 267 -1.91 -2.55 3.79
C TYR A 267 -3.03 -3.46 4.30
N LEU A 268 -2.89 -4.79 4.19
CA LEU A 268 -3.94 -5.76 4.52
C LEU A 268 -3.52 -6.77 5.59
N ASP A 269 -2.27 -6.65 6.12
CA ASP A 269 -1.70 -7.57 7.11
C ASP A 269 -1.89 -9.05 6.73
N ARG A 270 -1.70 -9.37 5.45
CA ARG A 270 -1.78 -10.73 4.92
C ARG A 270 -1.00 -10.90 3.62
N PRO A 271 -0.56 -12.11 3.29
CA PRO A 271 0.12 -12.38 2.03
C PRO A 271 -0.83 -12.21 0.82
N PHE A 272 -0.24 -11.90 -0.35
CA PHE A 272 -0.94 -11.90 -1.63
C PHE A 272 -1.23 -13.33 -2.10
N HIS A 273 -2.50 -13.68 -2.36
CA HIS A 273 -2.93 -14.97 -2.86
C HIS A 273 -3.05 -14.98 -4.39
N VAL A 274 -2.15 -15.71 -5.05
CA VAL A 274 -2.05 -15.75 -6.53
C VAL A 274 -3.32 -16.25 -7.21
N LEU A 275 -4.16 -17.08 -6.55
CA LEU A 275 -5.41 -17.60 -7.12
C LEU A 275 -6.61 -16.67 -6.93
N GLY A 276 -6.60 -15.78 -5.93
CA GLY A 276 -7.80 -15.03 -5.55
C GLY A 276 -7.71 -13.52 -5.68
N ASP A 277 -6.52 -12.93 -5.45
CA ASP A 277 -6.43 -11.50 -5.20
C ASP A 277 -6.25 -10.60 -6.43
N TRP A 278 -6.30 -11.15 -7.64
CA TRP A 278 -6.22 -10.33 -8.87
C TRP A 278 -7.37 -9.32 -9.00
N SER A 279 -8.52 -9.59 -8.39
CA SER A 279 -9.64 -8.66 -8.31
C SER A 279 -9.29 -7.33 -7.62
N TYR A 280 -8.29 -7.32 -6.73
CA TYR A 280 -7.82 -6.07 -6.10
C TYR A 280 -7.19 -5.10 -7.09
N LEU A 281 -6.62 -5.57 -8.21
CA LEU A 281 -6.11 -4.67 -9.25
C LEU A 281 -7.25 -3.90 -9.94
N SER A 282 -8.39 -4.57 -10.21
CA SER A 282 -9.57 -3.89 -10.75
C SER A 282 -10.19 -2.94 -9.72
N LYS A 283 -10.31 -3.36 -8.46
CA LYS A 283 -10.78 -2.51 -7.36
C LYS A 283 -9.89 -1.27 -7.19
N GLY A 284 -8.55 -1.44 -7.22
CA GLY A 284 -7.60 -0.33 -7.18
C GLY A 284 -7.74 0.65 -8.36
N TYR A 285 -7.91 0.14 -9.58
CA TYR A 285 -8.20 0.97 -10.74
C TYR A 285 -9.48 1.79 -10.55
N GLU A 286 -10.52 1.17 -10.00
CA GLU A 286 -11.80 1.79 -9.75
C GLU A 286 -11.73 2.90 -8.70
N VAL A 287 -11.02 2.66 -7.60
CA VAL A 287 -10.78 3.69 -6.57
C VAL A 287 -10.09 4.91 -7.18
N VAL A 288 -9.06 4.71 -8.01
CA VAL A 288 -8.38 5.83 -8.70
C VAL A 288 -9.32 6.52 -9.67
N ARG A 289 -10.14 5.78 -10.43
CA ARG A 289 -11.11 6.35 -11.36
C ARG A 289 -12.15 7.21 -10.63
N ASP A 290 -12.65 6.73 -9.51
CA ASP A 290 -13.73 7.39 -8.76
C ASP A 290 -13.21 8.59 -7.95
N THR A 291 -11.92 8.59 -7.56
CA THR A 291 -11.29 9.70 -6.82
C THR A 291 -10.60 10.74 -7.69
N ARG A 292 -9.96 10.33 -8.80
CA ARG A 292 -9.13 11.20 -9.66
C ARG A 292 -9.63 11.31 -11.10
N GLY A 293 -10.64 10.52 -11.46
CA GLY A 293 -11.23 10.50 -12.80
C GLY A 293 -10.60 9.46 -13.76
N THR A 294 -11.37 9.10 -14.79
CA THR A 294 -11.01 8.08 -15.77
C THR A 294 -9.66 8.32 -16.48
N PRO A 295 -9.31 9.56 -16.94
CA PRO A 295 -8.05 9.77 -17.63
C PRO A 295 -6.83 9.44 -16.78
N GLN A 296 -6.83 9.80 -15.50
CA GLN A 296 -5.74 9.51 -14.57
C GLN A 296 -5.63 8.02 -14.26
N ALA A 297 -6.76 7.32 -14.08
CA ALA A 297 -6.80 5.88 -13.87
C ALA A 297 -6.21 5.12 -15.07
N VAL A 298 -6.60 5.49 -16.30
CA VAL A 298 -6.05 4.90 -17.53
C VAL A 298 -4.55 5.18 -17.66
N LEU A 299 -4.11 6.40 -17.36
CA LEU A 299 -2.69 6.77 -17.43
C LEU A 299 -1.85 5.96 -16.45
N LEU A 300 -2.32 5.79 -15.20
CA LEU A 300 -1.63 5.00 -14.19
C LEU A 300 -1.59 3.51 -14.56
N ALA A 301 -2.70 2.95 -15.05
CA ALA A 301 -2.75 1.56 -15.51
C ALA A 301 -1.81 1.32 -16.69
N ALA A 302 -1.82 2.22 -17.69
CA ALA A 302 -0.90 2.15 -18.83
C ALA A 302 0.56 2.29 -18.38
N GLY A 303 0.84 3.18 -17.42
CA GLY A 303 2.16 3.35 -16.81
C GLY A 303 2.64 2.09 -16.10
N ALA A 304 1.78 1.42 -15.34
CA ALA A 304 2.10 0.16 -14.67
C ALA A 304 2.43 -0.95 -15.68
N VAL A 305 1.62 -1.10 -16.74
CA VAL A 305 1.89 -2.06 -17.81
C VAL A 305 3.21 -1.76 -18.53
N ALA A 306 3.47 -0.48 -18.84
CA ALA A 306 4.73 -0.06 -19.46
C ALA A 306 5.94 -0.32 -18.56
N LEU A 307 5.81 -0.11 -17.25
CA LEU A 307 6.84 -0.41 -16.26
C LEU A 307 7.18 -1.91 -16.24
N VAL A 308 6.16 -2.77 -16.15
CA VAL A 308 6.35 -4.24 -16.16
C VAL A 308 6.97 -4.71 -17.47
N ALA A 309 6.51 -4.20 -18.62
CA ALA A 309 7.09 -4.52 -19.92
C ALA A 309 8.55 -4.03 -20.06
N GLY A 310 8.84 -2.82 -19.58
CA GLY A 310 10.19 -2.26 -19.53
C GLY A 310 11.12 -3.08 -18.65
N LEU A 311 10.64 -3.49 -17.47
CA LEU A 311 11.38 -4.36 -16.54
C LEU A 311 11.67 -5.72 -17.19
N ALA A 312 10.68 -6.34 -17.85
CA ALA A 312 10.87 -7.59 -18.57
C ALA A 312 11.93 -7.47 -19.70
N GLY A 313 11.90 -6.37 -20.44
CA GLY A 313 12.91 -6.06 -21.45
C GLY A 313 14.32 -5.92 -20.86
N VAL A 314 14.44 -5.15 -19.77
CA VAL A 314 15.73 -4.93 -19.07
C VAL A 314 16.28 -6.23 -18.51
N LEU A 315 15.45 -7.04 -17.83
CA LEU A 315 15.89 -8.29 -17.22
C LEU A 315 16.23 -9.36 -18.28
N THR A 316 15.46 -9.43 -19.38
CA THR A 316 15.79 -10.30 -20.51
C THR A 316 17.12 -9.90 -21.17
N TRP A 317 17.34 -8.61 -21.38
CA TRP A 317 18.60 -8.08 -21.87
C TRP A 317 19.76 -8.40 -20.90
N ALA A 318 19.57 -8.17 -19.61
CA ALA A 318 20.56 -8.43 -18.58
C ALA A 318 20.94 -9.93 -18.54
N ALA A 319 19.93 -10.82 -18.53
CA ALA A 319 20.14 -12.28 -18.59
C ALA A 319 20.90 -12.70 -19.85
N SER A 320 20.52 -12.14 -21.01
CA SER A 320 21.22 -12.39 -22.29
C SER A 320 22.69 -11.95 -22.25
N ARG A 321 22.95 -10.81 -21.62
CA ARG A 321 24.29 -10.25 -21.48
C ARG A 321 25.16 -11.08 -20.54
N VAL A 322 24.63 -11.41 -19.35
CA VAL A 322 25.33 -12.25 -18.36
C VAL A 322 25.62 -13.63 -18.96
N ALA A 323 24.64 -14.29 -19.57
CA ALA A 323 24.83 -15.60 -20.20
C ALA A 323 25.89 -15.58 -21.31
N ARG A 324 25.98 -14.51 -22.06
CA ARG A 324 26.99 -14.35 -23.13
C ARG A 324 28.38 -14.18 -22.52
N VAL A 325 28.56 -13.25 -21.59
CA VAL A 325 29.85 -12.96 -20.96
C VAL A 325 30.37 -14.16 -20.18
N SER A 326 29.49 -14.88 -19.48
CA SER A 326 29.85 -16.12 -18.77
C SER A 326 30.41 -17.18 -19.72
N ALA A 327 29.86 -17.30 -20.93
CA ALA A 327 30.34 -18.26 -21.92
C ALA A 327 31.59 -17.79 -22.67
N GLU A 328 31.80 -16.48 -22.84
CA GLU A 328 32.99 -15.90 -23.44
C GLU A 328 34.23 -16.03 -22.52
N HIS A 329 34.01 -16.05 -21.20
CA HIS A 329 35.07 -16.11 -20.18
C HIS A 329 34.88 -17.29 -19.18
N PRO A 330 34.83 -18.54 -19.65
CA PRO A 330 34.42 -19.68 -18.81
C PRO A 330 35.33 -19.91 -17.60
N ARG A 331 36.64 -19.75 -17.74
CA ARG A 331 37.60 -19.94 -16.64
C ARG A 331 37.40 -18.93 -15.51
N THR A 332 37.20 -17.68 -15.86
CA THR A 332 36.96 -16.61 -14.86
C THR A 332 35.61 -16.84 -14.20
N THR A 333 34.56 -17.14 -14.98
CA THR A 333 33.22 -17.40 -14.46
C THR A 333 33.22 -18.58 -13.50
N TRP A 334 33.88 -19.74 -13.84
CA TRP A 334 33.99 -20.87 -12.92
C TRP A 334 34.69 -20.52 -11.61
N ARG A 335 35.77 -19.72 -11.67
CA ARG A 335 36.47 -19.26 -10.45
C ARG A 335 35.53 -18.36 -9.58
N THR A 336 34.80 -17.45 -10.20
CA THR A 336 33.84 -16.57 -9.50
C THR A 336 32.70 -17.39 -8.90
N LEU A 337 32.16 -18.37 -9.66
CA LEU A 337 31.08 -19.25 -9.17
C LEU A 337 31.57 -20.12 -8.00
N ALA A 338 32.80 -20.67 -8.09
CA ALA A 338 33.40 -21.46 -7.01
C ALA A 338 33.58 -20.59 -5.74
N ALA A 339 34.12 -19.37 -5.89
CA ALA A 339 34.35 -18.48 -4.76
C ALA A 339 33.03 -18.05 -4.10
N LEU A 340 32.07 -17.51 -4.88
CA LEU A 340 30.79 -17.07 -4.37
C LEU A 340 29.93 -18.24 -3.86
N GLY A 341 29.94 -19.38 -4.54
CA GLY A 341 29.28 -20.60 -4.12
C GLY A 341 29.83 -21.15 -2.81
N THR A 342 31.16 -21.14 -2.63
CA THR A 342 31.76 -21.52 -1.34
C THR A 342 31.33 -20.56 -0.23
N VAL A 343 31.36 -19.26 -0.46
CA VAL A 343 30.87 -18.27 0.51
C VAL A 343 29.40 -18.53 0.84
N TRP A 344 28.57 -18.77 -0.18
CA TRP A 344 27.16 -19.06 0.01
C TRP A 344 26.93 -20.33 0.86
N VAL A 345 27.62 -21.44 0.54
CA VAL A 345 27.50 -22.71 1.28
C VAL A 345 27.99 -22.55 2.72
N VAL A 346 29.09 -21.85 2.94
CA VAL A 346 29.61 -21.58 4.28
C VAL A 346 28.62 -20.75 5.08
N CYS A 347 28.10 -19.67 4.50
CA CYS A 347 27.10 -18.83 5.16
C CYS A 347 25.82 -19.61 5.47
N ALA A 348 25.34 -20.44 4.56
CA ALA A 348 24.15 -21.27 4.76
C ALA A 348 24.35 -22.37 5.83
N ALA A 349 25.59 -22.88 5.99
CA ALA A 349 25.90 -23.95 6.95
C ALA A 349 26.08 -23.47 8.40
N PHE A 350 26.55 -22.22 8.60
CA PHE A 350 26.86 -21.71 9.94
C PHE A 350 25.66 -21.04 10.65
N GLY A 351 24.59 -20.70 9.94
CA GLY A 351 23.38 -20.09 10.54
C GLY A 351 23.60 -18.72 11.21
N GLY A 352 22.54 -18.13 11.76
CA GLY A 352 22.62 -16.88 12.54
C GLY A 352 22.75 -15.62 11.67
N PRO A 353 23.44 -14.54 12.11
CA PRO A 353 23.53 -13.28 11.37
C PRO A 353 24.20 -13.42 9.99
N VAL A 354 24.87 -14.53 9.72
CA VAL A 354 25.53 -14.85 8.46
C VAL A 354 24.55 -15.46 7.43
N ASP A 355 23.42 -16.02 7.87
CA ASP A 355 22.31 -16.48 7.01
C ASP A 355 21.76 -15.37 6.10
N ARG A 356 21.93 -14.11 6.51
CA ARG A 356 21.51 -12.97 5.71
C ARG A 356 22.25 -12.87 4.37
N VAL A 357 23.44 -13.44 4.24
CA VAL A 357 24.26 -13.40 3.02
C VAL A 357 23.86 -14.49 2.02
N ALA A 358 23.43 -15.66 2.50
CA ALA A 358 23.00 -16.78 1.65
C ALA A 358 21.52 -16.60 1.25
N ALA A 359 21.26 -16.04 0.07
CA ALA A 359 19.89 -15.82 -0.41
C ALA A 359 19.45 -16.90 -1.40
N ALA A 360 18.35 -17.58 -1.08
CA ALA A 360 17.53 -18.35 -2.03
C ALA A 360 16.16 -17.67 -2.20
N GLY A 361 16.17 -16.33 -2.29
CA GLY A 361 14.97 -15.51 -2.18
C GLY A 361 13.95 -15.72 -3.30
N SER A 362 14.41 -15.95 -4.52
CA SER A 362 13.51 -16.21 -5.65
C SER A 362 13.02 -17.66 -5.66
N ALA A 363 13.88 -18.62 -5.31
CA ALA A 363 13.49 -20.02 -5.18
C ALA A 363 12.55 -20.22 -3.98
N GLY A 364 12.80 -19.57 -2.84
CA GLY A 364 11.90 -19.55 -1.69
C GLY A 364 10.52 -19.05 -2.08
N LEU A 365 10.43 -17.88 -2.73
CA LEU A 365 9.16 -17.33 -3.19
C LEU A 365 8.40 -18.29 -4.11
N VAL A 366 9.08 -19.00 -5.01
CA VAL A 366 8.42 -20.00 -5.88
C VAL A 366 7.88 -21.15 -5.05
N VAL A 367 8.66 -21.68 -4.10
CA VAL A 367 8.22 -22.78 -3.23
C VAL A 367 7.02 -22.33 -2.40
N ASP A 368 7.11 -21.18 -1.73
CA ASP A 368 6.05 -20.63 -0.91
C ASP A 368 4.77 -20.38 -1.73
N THR A 369 4.91 -19.83 -2.96
CA THR A 369 3.77 -19.63 -3.88
C THR A 369 3.14 -20.96 -4.30
N VAL A 370 3.95 -21.99 -4.62
CA VAL A 370 3.43 -23.31 -4.99
C VAL A 370 2.71 -23.96 -3.81
N ASP A 371 3.27 -23.88 -2.61
CA ASP A 371 2.65 -24.44 -1.40
C ASP A 371 1.38 -23.67 -1.02
N GLN A 372 1.35 -22.35 -1.18
CA GLN A 372 0.15 -21.54 -1.04
C GLN A 372 -0.94 -21.96 -2.05
N VAL A 373 -0.61 -22.09 -3.33
CA VAL A 373 -1.56 -22.57 -4.36
C VAL A 373 -2.11 -23.95 -4.03
N ARG A 374 -1.27 -24.87 -3.54
CA ARG A 374 -1.72 -26.19 -3.09
C ARG A 374 -2.64 -26.12 -1.85
N ALA A 375 -2.30 -25.23 -0.91
CA ALA A 375 -3.13 -24.98 0.26
C ALA A 375 -4.49 -24.39 -0.14
N ASP A 376 -4.51 -23.41 -1.05
CA ASP A 376 -5.73 -22.80 -1.58
C ASP A 376 -6.63 -23.81 -2.29
N HIS A 377 -6.06 -24.72 -3.10
CA HIS A 377 -6.82 -25.79 -3.73
C HIS A 377 -7.44 -26.77 -2.72
N ARG A 378 -6.71 -27.14 -1.66
CA ARG A 378 -7.23 -28.00 -0.60
C ARG A 378 -8.32 -27.27 0.18
N ASP A 379 -8.10 -26.02 0.50
CA ASP A 379 -9.03 -25.17 1.23
C ASP A 379 -10.35 -25.00 0.48
N THR A 380 -10.32 -24.90 -0.85
CA THR A 380 -11.54 -24.83 -1.68
C THR A 380 -12.53 -25.97 -1.37
N ALA A 381 -12.01 -27.20 -1.28
CA ALA A 381 -12.85 -28.36 -0.98
C ALA A 381 -13.27 -28.46 0.50
N VAL A 382 -12.42 -27.95 1.41
CA VAL A 382 -12.74 -27.87 2.85
C VAL A 382 -13.83 -26.84 3.07
N PHE A 383 -13.67 -25.66 2.50
CA PHE A 383 -14.60 -24.55 2.67
C PHE A 383 -15.97 -24.85 2.04
N ALA A 384 -16.02 -25.53 0.89
CA ALA A 384 -17.28 -26.00 0.31
C ALA A 384 -18.09 -26.90 1.27
N ARG A 385 -17.42 -27.77 2.05
CA ARG A 385 -18.06 -28.57 3.08
C ARG A 385 -18.56 -27.74 4.27
N VAL A 386 -17.79 -26.75 4.68
CA VAL A 386 -18.18 -25.81 5.75
C VAL A 386 -19.43 -25.04 5.33
N ILE A 387 -19.46 -24.51 4.10
CA ILE A 387 -20.64 -23.82 3.54
C ILE A 387 -21.86 -24.73 3.56
N ALA A 388 -21.72 -25.96 3.12
CA ALA A 388 -22.82 -26.93 3.01
C ALA A 388 -23.36 -27.40 4.39
N THR A 389 -22.61 -27.22 5.46
CA THR A 389 -23.01 -27.60 6.82
C THR A 389 -23.63 -26.41 7.52
N ASP A 390 -24.94 -26.30 7.51
CA ASP A 390 -25.69 -25.18 8.11
C ASP A 390 -26.81 -25.71 9.01
N ALA A 391 -26.68 -25.44 10.31
CA ALA A 391 -27.66 -25.90 11.33
C ALA A 391 -29.06 -25.28 11.14
N PHE A 392 -29.13 -24.11 10.50
CA PHE A 392 -30.36 -23.34 10.33
C PHE A 392 -30.95 -23.42 8.91
N ALA A 393 -30.28 -24.07 7.96
CA ALA A 393 -30.70 -24.12 6.56
C ALA A 393 -32.13 -24.60 6.36
N ALA A 394 -32.54 -25.62 7.12
CA ALA A 394 -33.88 -26.24 7.04
C ALA A 394 -34.87 -25.68 8.07
N THR A 395 -34.48 -24.66 8.89
CA THR A 395 -35.36 -24.11 9.93
C THR A 395 -36.49 -23.32 9.30
N PRO A 396 -37.80 -23.65 9.60
CA PRO A 396 -38.93 -22.89 9.11
C PRO A 396 -38.90 -21.44 9.57
N GLY A 397 -39.43 -20.52 8.76
CA GLY A 397 -39.40 -19.06 9.04
C GLY A 397 -40.07 -18.66 10.35
N ASP A 398 -41.18 -19.30 10.69
CA ASP A 398 -41.91 -19.07 11.97
C ASP A 398 -41.14 -19.52 13.21
N ARG A 399 -40.09 -20.31 13.03
CA ARG A 399 -39.16 -20.74 14.10
C ARG A 399 -37.87 -19.96 14.11
N LEU A 400 -37.58 -19.18 13.07
CA LEU A 400 -36.45 -18.27 13.05
C LEU A 400 -36.85 -16.96 13.75
N LEU A 401 -35.96 -16.44 14.60
CA LEU A 401 -36.08 -15.10 15.18
C LEU A 401 -37.40 -14.81 15.93
N ALA A 402 -38.06 -15.85 16.43
CA ALA A 402 -39.34 -15.75 17.14
C ALA A 402 -39.29 -14.76 18.33
N GLY A 403 -38.14 -14.62 18.98
CA GLY A 403 -37.90 -13.67 20.07
C GLY A 403 -37.78 -12.20 19.63
N LEU A 404 -37.77 -11.92 18.32
CA LEU A 404 -37.68 -10.57 17.73
C LEU A 404 -38.95 -10.20 16.95
N LEU A 405 -39.99 -11.04 16.97
CA LEU A 405 -41.22 -10.76 16.23
C LEU A 405 -41.77 -9.36 16.53
N GLY A 406 -42.08 -8.61 15.46
CA GLY A 406 -42.57 -7.24 15.53
C GLY A 406 -41.53 -6.17 15.87
N LYS A 407 -40.27 -6.54 15.99
CA LYS A 407 -39.16 -5.60 16.21
C LYS A 407 -38.50 -5.22 14.89
N ASP A 408 -38.13 -3.94 14.75
CA ASP A 408 -37.15 -3.51 13.77
C ASP A 408 -35.75 -3.85 14.27
N VAL A 409 -34.94 -4.44 13.41
CA VAL A 409 -33.57 -4.82 13.75
C VAL A 409 -32.61 -4.08 12.82
N LEU A 410 -31.72 -3.26 13.39
CA LEU A 410 -30.69 -2.56 12.66
C LEU A 410 -29.34 -3.25 12.94
N LEU A 411 -28.69 -3.79 11.91
CA LEU A 411 -27.30 -4.23 11.96
C LEU A 411 -26.45 -3.07 11.42
N VAL A 412 -25.81 -2.34 12.31
CA VAL A 412 -25.03 -1.15 12.00
C VAL A 412 -23.55 -1.47 11.97
N TRP A 413 -22.97 -1.33 10.82
CA TRP A 413 -21.53 -1.44 10.65
C TRP A 413 -20.85 -0.10 10.87
N PHE A 414 -19.85 -0.11 11.74
CA PHE A 414 -18.92 0.98 11.91
C PHE A 414 -17.65 0.70 11.14
N GLU A 415 -17.43 1.40 10.08
CA GLU A 415 -16.23 1.29 9.25
C GLU A 415 -14.97 1.56 10.05
N SER A 416 -14.01 0.65 9.97
CA SER A 416 -12.70 0.74 10.64
C SER A 416 -12.76 0.91 12.18
N TYR A 417 -13.84 0.51 12.85
CA TYR A 417 -13.98 0.62 14.30
C TYR A 417 -13.33 -0.59 14.99
N GLY A 418 -12.03 -0.47 15.22
CA GLY A 418 -11.24 -1.51 15.89
C GLY A 418 -11.08 -1.32 17.40
N ARG A 419 -10.59 -2.36 18.09
CA ARG A 419 -10.27 -2.36 19.52
C ARG A 419 -9.31 -1.24 19.90
N VAL A 420 -8.38 -0.85 19.01
CA VAL A 420 -7.46 0.27 19.22
C VAL A 420 -8.15 1.61 19.51
N ALA A 421 -9.39 1.78 19.10
CA ALA A 421 -10.19 2.98 19.39
C ALA A 421 -10.54 3.08 20.88
N LEU A 422 -10.52 1.96 21.61
CA LEU A 422 -10.97 1.87 22.99
C LEU A 422 -9.82 1.71 23.99
N GLU A 423 -8.68 1.15 23.54
CA GLU A 423 -7.56 0.80 24.42
C GLU A 423 -6.23 0.82 23.66
N ASP A 424 -5.13 0.77 24.40
CA ASP A 424 -3.75 0.68 23.91
C ASP A 424 -3.29 1.82 22.98
N SER A 425 -4.05 2.92 22.93
CA SER A 425 -3.69 4.10 22.14
C SER A 425 -3.81 5.41 22.93
N TRP A 426 -3.00 6.40 22.55
CA TRP A 426 -3.03 7.72 23.20
C TRP A 426 -4.33 8.48 22.95
N PHE A 427 -5.08 8.13 21.91
CA PHE A 427 -6.32 8.78 21.50
C PHE A 427 -7.57 8.06 22.04
N ALA A 428 -7.45 6.82 22.48
CA ALA A 428 -8.56 6.04 23.03
C ALA A 428 -9.35 6.78 24.14
N PRO A 429 -8.73 7.48 25.09
CA PRO A 429 -9.50 8.19 26.11
C PRO A 429 -10.56 9.14 25.54
N SER A 430 -10.27 9.80 24.41
CA SER A 430 -11.20 10.73 23.79
C SER A 430 -12.42 10.04 23.16
N VAL A 431 -12.29 8.79 22.72
CA VAL A 431 -13.40 7.96 22.24
C VAL A 431 -14.18 7.39 23.40
N VAL A 432 -13.47 6.90 24.42
CA VAL A 432 -14.07 6.39 25.66
C VAL A 432 -14.98 7.41 26.35
N ASP A 433 -14.56 8.67 26.43
CA ASP A 433 -15.37 9.76 26.99
C ASP A 433 -16.74 9.88 26.29
N VAL A 434 -16.75 9.75 24.95
CA VAL A 434 -18.00 9.79 24.15
C VAL A 434 -18.88 8.58 24.43
N LEU A 435 -18.29 7.39 24.57
CA LEU A 435 -19.05 6.18 24.89
C LEU A 435 -19.63 6.22 26.31
N GLU A 436 -18.87 6.69 27.30
CA GLU A 436 -19.35 6.81 28.68
C GLU A 436 -20.46 7.86 28.83
N GLN A 437 -20.38 8.94 28.06
CA GLN A 437 -21.48 9.91 27.96
C GLN A 437 -22.68 9.29 27.25
N GLY A 438 -22.46 8.59 26.14
CA GLY A 438 -23.48 7.91 25.36
C GLY A 438 -24.22 6.85 26.16
N ASP A 439 -23.51 6.06 26.96
CA ASP A 439 -24.16 5.11 27.89
C ASP A 439 -25.17 5.77 28.83
N ARG A 440 -24.81 6.92 29.40
CA ARG A 440 -25.72 7.66 30.29
C ARG A 440 -26.93 8.20 29.53
N GLU A 441 -26.73 8.72 28.31
CA GLU A 441 -27.80 9.27 27.46
C GLU A 441 -28.75 8.16 27.00
N LEU A 442 -28.22 7.02 26.54
CA LEU A 442 -29.00 5.87 26.10
C LEU A 442 -29.77 5.24 27.26
N ALA A 443 -29.13 5.09 28.41
CA ALA A 443 -29.80 4.60 29.62
C ALA A 443 -30.94 5.54 30.07
N ALA A 444 -30.75 6.87 30.00
CA ALA A 444 -31.79 7.85 30.28
C ALA A 444 -32.95 7.79 29.26
N ALA A 445 -32.66 7.39 28.01
CA ALA A 445 -33.66 7.12 26.98
C ALA A 445 -34.27 5.70 27.08
N GLY A 446 -33.93 4.92 28.11
CA GLY A 446 -34.49 3.60 28.37
C GLY A 446 -33.83 2.42 27.65
N TYR A 447 -32.70 2.60 27.01
CA TYR A 447 -31.93 1.51 26.40
C TYR A 447 -31.13 0.75 27.46
N ASP A 448 -31.08 -0.58 27.32
CA ASP A 448 -30.08 -1.46 27.93
C ASP A 448 -29.17 -2.01 26.84
N ALA A 449 -27.91 -2.17 27.12
CA ALA A 449 -26.88 -2.61 26.14
C ALA A 449 -26.01 -3.71 26.70
N ARG A 450 -25.49 -4.56 25.81
CA ARG A 450 -24.47 -5.57 26.09
C ARG A 450 -23.40 -5.48 25.02
N SER A 451 -22.13 -5.46 25.41
CA SER A 451 -20.99 -5.34 24.52
C SER A 451 -19.89 -6.37 24.79
N ALA A 452 -19.14 -6.67 23.76
CA ALA A 452 -18.01 -7.60 23.75
C ALA A 452 -17.09 -7.29 22.53
N PHE A 453 -16.21 -8.21 22.19
CA PHE A 453 -15.38 -8.12 20.97
C PHE A 453 -15.64 -9.29 20.04
N LEU A 454 -15.45 -9.04 18.75
CA LEU A 454 -15.37 -10.05 17.69
C LEU A 454 -14.00 -10.00 17.04
N THR A 455 -13.38 -11.17 16.81
CA THR A 455 -12.19 -11.22 15.93
C THR A 455 -12.65 -11.18 14.48
N SER A 456 -12.23 -10.15 13.74
CA SER A 456 -12.55 -9.96 12.31
C SER A 456 -11.68 -10.83 11.40
N PRO A 457 -12.20 -11.29 10.25
CA PRO A 457 -11.40 -12.02 9.26
C PRO A 457 -10.41 -11.11 8.51
N THR A 458 -10.56 -9.80 8.59
CA THR A 458 -9.79 -8.83 7.80
C THR A 458 -9.18 -7.74 8.68
N PHE A 459 -8.23 -6.99 8.11
CA PHE A 459 -7.48 -5.92 8.75
C PHE A 459 -7.25 -4.78 7.74
N GLY A 460 -7.41 -3.54 8.20
CA GLY A 460 -7.10 -2.34 7.41
C GLY A 460 -7.97 -2.06 6.20
N ALA A 461 -8.65 -3.06 5.67
CA ALA A 461 -9.59 -2.97 4.55
C ALA A 461 -10.35 -4.29 4.36
N GLY A 462 -11.28 -4.33 3.38
CA GLY A 462 -11.99 -5.55 3.03
C GLY A 462 -13.24 -5.79 3.87
N SER A 463 -13.96 -4.73 4.21
CA SER A 463 -15.18 -4.72 5.03
C SER A 463 -16.20 -5.78 4.60
N TRP A 464 -16.33 -6.03 3.27
CA TRP A 464 -17.23 -7.07 2.75
C TRP A 464 -16.89 -8.50 3.22
N LEU A 465 -15.63 -8.78 3.60
CA LEU A 465 -15.22 -10.07 4.17
C LEU A 465 -15.74 -10.21 5.62
N ALA A 466 -15.72 -9.13 6.39
CA ALA A 466 -16.29 -9.09 7.73
C ALA A 466 -17.81 -9.23 7.68
N HIS A 467 -18.48 -8.45 6.82
CA HIS A 467 -19.93 -8.52 6.61
C HIS A 467 -20.35 -9.96 6.21
N ALA A 468 -19.67 -10.53 5.20
CA ALA A 468 -19.94 -11.88 4.76
C ALA A 468 -19.73 -12.93 5.86
N THR A 469 -18.70 -12.77 6.67
CA THR A 469 -18.39 -13.68 7.78
C THR A 469 -19.48 -13.66 8.84
N LEU A 470 -19.88 -12.47 9.29
CA LEU A 470 -20.93 -12.31 10.29
C LEU A 470 -22.28 -12.78 9.76
N GLN A 471 -22.62 -12.37 8.54
CA GLN A 471 -23.87 -12.70 7.88
C GLN A 471 -24.05 -14.20 7.64
N SER A 472 -23.00 -14.91 7.23
CA SER A 472 -23.09 -16.32 6.82
C SER A 472 -22.75 -17.31 7.94
N GLY A 473 -22.09 -16.85 9.02
CA GLY A 473 -21.57 -17.73 10.06
C GLY A 473 -20.45 -18.68 9.57
N VAL A 474 -19.70 -18.28 8.53
CA VAL A 474 -18.49 -18.98 8.08
C VAL A 474 -17.34 -17.98 7.88
N TRP A 475 -16.11 -18.44 8.11
CA TRP A 475 -14.93 -17.57 8.09
C TRP A 475 -14.48 -17.28 6.65
N ALA A 476 -14.88 -16.11 6.12
CA ALA A 476 -14.55 -15.65 4.78
C ALA A 476 -13.40 -14.60 4.84
N ASP A 477 -12.16 -15.07 4.88
CA ASP A 477 -10.95 -14.24 5.04
C ASP A 477 -10.22 -13.96 3.71
N SER A 478 -10.78 -14.35 2.59
CA SER A 478 -10.18 -14.18 1.27
C SER A 478 -11.23 -13.99 0.18
N GLU A 479 -10.85 -13.32 -0.91
CA GLU A 479 -11.71 -13.16 -2.10
C GLU A 479 -12.21 -14.49 -2.65
N ARG A 480 -11.39 -15.53 -2.60
CA ARG A 480 -11.76 -16.85 -3.07
C ARG A 480 -12.88 -17.47 -2.22
N ARG A 481 -12.75 -17.43 -0.87
CA ARG A 481 -13.79 -17.91 0.03
C ARG A 481 -15.07 -17.09 -0.10
N TYR A 482 -14.90 -15.76 -0.25
CA TYR A 482 -16.02 -14.86 -0.48
C TYR A 482 -16.77 -15.19 -1.77
N GLY A 483 -16.07 -15.38 -2.90
CA GLY A 483 -16.70 -15.83 -4.15
C GLY A 483 -17.42 -17.17 -4.01
N GLN A 484 -16.77 -18.17 -3.38
CA GLN A 484 -17.44 -19.46 -3.12
C GLN A 484 -18.70 -19.34 -2.25
N LEU A 485 -18.70 -18.42 -1.30
CA LEU A 485 -19.85 -18.17 -0.44
C LEU A 485 -21.01 -17.53 -1.24
N LEU A 486 -20.72 -16.52 -2.06
CA LEU A 486 -21.73 -15.85 -2.90
C LEU A 486 -22.35 -16.80 -3.93
N ASP A 487 -21.61 -17.81 -4.39
CA ASP A 487 -22.09 -18.85 -5.33
C ASP A 487 -22.83 -20.01 -4.61
N SER A 488 -23.18 -19.87 -3.33
CA SER A 488 -23.76 -20.94 -2.52
C SER A 488 -25.16 -20.60 -1.99
N ASP A 489 -25.88 -21.63 -1.53
CA ASP A 489 -27.19 -21.50 -0.88
C ASP A 489 -27.07 -21.41 0.66
N ARG A 490 -25.90 -21.03 1.19
CA ARG A 490 -25.70 -20.83 2.63
C ARG A 490 -26.63 -19.76 3.17
N LEU A 491 -27.41 -20.07 4.19
CA LEU A 491 -28.36 -19.13 4.78
C LEU A 491 -27.62 -17.93 5.38
N SER A 492 -27.81 -16.74 4.81
CA SER A 492 -27.34 -15.48 5.43
C SER A 492 -28.28 -15.04 6.55
N LEU A 493 -27.82 -14.16 7.42
CA LEU A 493 -28.68 -13.54 8.43
C LEU A 493 -29.82 -12.75 7.76
N THR A 494 -29.53 -12.00 6.70
CA THR A 494 -30.54 -11.30 5.88
C THR A 494 -31.60 -12.29 5.35
N ALA A 495 -31.19 -13.39 4.75
CA ALA A 495 -32.13 -14.40 4.26
C ALA A 495 -32.92 -15.07 5.37
N ALA A 496 -32.36 -15.19 6.59
CA ALA A 496 -33.08 -15.69 7.75
C ALA A 496 -34.19 -14.72 8.19
N PHE A 497 -33.93 -13.40 8.19
CA PHE A 497 -34.93 -12.38 8.47
C PHE A 497 -36.03 -12.32 7.39
N ASP A 498 -35.67 -12.37 6.10
CA ASP A 498 -36.65 -12.43 5.02
C ASP A 498 -37.55 -13.66 5.16
N ARG A 499 -36.97 -14.86 5.35
CA ARG A 499 -37.72 -16.09 5.57
C ARG A 499 -38.65 -16.01 6.77
N ALA A 500 -38.28 -15.29 7.81
CA ALA A 500 -39.08 -15.03 9.02
C ALA A 500 -40.11 -13.90 8.85
N GLY A 501 -40.16 -13.24 7.68
CA GLY A 501 -41.19 -12.27 7.31
C GLY A 501 -40.84 -10.80 7.49
N TRP A 502 -39.58 -10.49 7.76
CA TRP A 502 -39.09 -9.09 7.79
C TRP A 502 -38.97 -8.52 6.37
N ARG A 503 -39.11 -7.19 6.25
CA ARG A 503 -38.59 -6.46 5.09
C ARG A 503 -37.08 -6.28 5.26
N THR A 504 -36.33 -6.74 4.28
CA THR A 504 -34.87 -6.73 4.35
C THR A 504 -34.27 -5.61 3.49
N VAL A 505 -33.43 -4.79 4.10
CA VAL A 505 -32.83 -3.59 3.49
C VAL A 505 -31.34 -3.60 3.71
N PHE A 506 -30.60 -3.17 2.70
CA PHE A 506 -29.17 -2.87 2.83
C PHE A 506 -28.92 -1.42 2.40
N ASP A 507 -28.43 -0.57 3.31
CA ASP A 507 -28.10 0.84 3.08
C ASP A 507 -26.56 0.98 3.08
N VAL A 508 -25.99 1.07 1.88
CA VAL A 508 -24.54 1.05 1.61
C VAL A 508 -24.10 2.34 0.93
N PRO A 509 -23.95 3.46 1.65
CA PRO A 509 -23.67 4.76 1.06
C PRO A 509 -22.34 4.85 0.32
N ALA A 510 -21.38 3.94 0.59
CA ALA A 510 -20.12 3.87 -0.12
C ALA A 510 -20.25 3.24 -1.52
N ASN A 511 -21.30 2.47 -1.77
CA ASN A 511 -21.49 1.80 -3.06
C ASN A 511 -21.90 2.79 -4.14
N THR A 512 -21.27 2.68 -5.31
CA THR A 512 -21.49 3.56 -6.49
C THR A 512 -21.94 2.78 -7.72
N ARG A 513 -22.21 1.47 -7.58
CA ARG A 513 -22.50 0.53 -8.69
C ARG A 513 -23.47 -0.57 -8.29
N ASP A 514 -23.99 -1.24 -9.31
CA ASP A 514 -24.76 -2.46 -9.12
C ASP A 514 -23.84 -3.57 -8.54
N TRP A 515 -24.43 -4.36 -7.66
CA TRP A 515 -23.78 -5.51 -7.02
C TRP A 515 -24.66 -6.77 -7.13
N PRO A 516 -24.79 -7.30 -8.37
CA PRO A 516 -25.74 -8.40 -8.65
C PRO A 516 -25.43 -9.67 -7.88
N GLU A 517 -24.14 -10.01 -7.66
CA GLU A 517 -23.73 -11.22 -6.95
C GLU A 517 -24.14 -11.14 -5.46
N GLY A 518 -23.94 -10.01 -4.81
CA GLY A 518 -24.37 -9.78 -3.45
C GLY A 518 -25.89 -9.74 -3.32
N ALA A 519 -26.57 -9.04 -4.24
CA ALA A 519 -28.03 -9.00 -4.26
C ALA A 519 -28.63 -10.41 -4.41
N ALA A 520 -28.03 -11.27 -5.24
CA ALA A 520 -28.46 -12.65 -5.43
C ALA A 520 -28.27 -13.52 -4.18
N TYR A 521 -27.11 -13.38 -3.50
CA TYR A 521 -26.78 -14.18 -2.32
C TYR A 521 -27.56 -13.76 -1.07
N TYR A 522 -27.57 -12.44 -0.76
CA TYR A 522 -28.22 -11.92 0.46
C TYR A 522 -29.74 -11.84 0.32
N GLY A 523 -30.24 -11.59 -0.90
CA GLY A 523 -31.67 -11.57 -1.17
C GLY A 523 -32.42 -10.41 -0.55
N PHE A 524 -31.83 -9.18 -0.52
CA PHE A 524 -32.52 -8.01 0.03
C PHE A 524 -33.78 -7.67 -0.75
N ASP A 525 -34.82 -7.22 -0.06
CA ASP A 525 -35.97 -6.55 -0.69
C ASP A 525 -35.55 -5.22 -1.35
N ARG A 526 -34.57 -4.52 -0.73
CA ARG A 526 -34.06 -3.24 -1.24
C ARG A 526 -32.61 -3.01 -0.86
N LEU A 527 -31.82 -2.57 -1.82
CA LEU A 527 -30.47 -2.02 -1.62
C LEU A 527 -30.55 -0.51 -1.92
N TYR A 528 -30.08 0.30 -0.99
CA TYR A 528 -29.85 1.73 -1.15
C TYR A 528 -28.37 2.01 -1.28
N ASP A 529 -27.99 2.79 -2.29
CA ASP A 529 -26.60 3.21 -2.48
C ASP A 529 -26.50 4.73 -2.76
N SER A 530 -25.30 5.22 -2.97
CA SER A 530 -25.10 6.68 -3.17
C SER A 530 -25.86 7.29 -4.34
N ARG A 531 -26.38 6.48 -5.26
CA ARG A 531 -27.02 6.93 -6.51
C ARG A 531 -28.53 7.16 -6.35
N ASP A 532 -29.18 6.50 -5.41
CA ASP A 532 -30.64 6.44 -5.33
C ASP A 532 -31.24 6.93 -3.99
N VAL A 533 -30.40 7.37 -3.05
CA VAL A 533 -30.85 7.93 -1.75
C VAL A 533 -31.22 9.41 -1.82
N GLY A 534 -31.04 10.08 -2.96
CA GLY A 534 -31.39 11.48 -3.17
C GLY A 534 -30.49 12.51 -2.49
N TYR A 535 -29.28 12.09 -2.06
CA TYR A 535 -28.30 13.00 -1.48
C TYR A 535 -27.76 14.00 -2.51
N ARG A 536 -27.75 15.29 -2.14
CA ARG A 536 -27.26 16.39 -2.98
C ARG A 536 -26.10 17.18 -2.37
N GLY A 537 -25.72 16.85 -1.15
CA GLY A 537 -24.60 17.50 -0.47
C GLY A 537 -23.22 17.08 -1.01
N PRO A 538 -22.14 17.64 -0.45
CA PRO A 538 -20.77 17.36 -0.83
C PRO A 538 -20.32 16.00 -0.28
N ARG A 539 -19.28 15.42 -0.92
CA ARG A 539 -18.56 14.25 -0.38
C ARG A 539 -17.60 14.68 0.73
N PHE A 540 -17.40 13.78 1.69
CA PHE A 540 -16.43 13.93 2.78
C PHE A 540 -15.34 12.85 2.64
N GLY A 541 -14.29 13.15 1.89
CA GLY A 541 -13.25 12.19 1.59
C GLY A 541 -13.79 10.99 0.79
N TYR A 542 -13.63 9.79 1.35
CA TYR A 542 -14.20 8.56 0.78
C TYR A 542 -15.71 8.48 0.96
N ALA A 543 -16.22 8.96 2.10
CA ALA A 543 -17.65 8.92 2.39
C ALA A 543 -18.44 9.74 1.35
N SER A 544 -19.38 9.10 0.69
CA SER A 544 -20.25 9.72 -0.31
C SER A 544 -21.24 10.70 0.33
N MET A 545 -21.62 10.43 1.58
CA MET A 545 -22.52 11.23 2.40
C MET A 545 -22.22 11.04 3.90
N PRO A 546 -22.62 11.98 4.77
CA PRO A 546 -22.50 11.84 6.22
C PRO A 546 -23.34 10.69 6.79
N ASP A 547 -22.87 10.02 7.85
CA ASP A 547 -23.63 9.00 8.59
C ASP A 547 -24.99 9.55 9.05
N GLN A 548 -25.06 10.84 9.41
CA GLN A 548 -26.31 11.48 9.80
C GLN A 548 -27.33 11.48 8.67
N TYR A 549 -26.92 11.69 7.43
CA TYR A 549 -27.83 11.59 6.29
C TYR A 549 -28.29 10.15 6.05
N THR A 550 -27.39 9.17 6.12
CA THR A 550 -27.70 7.74 5.97
C THR A 550 -28.78 7.31 6.98
N LEU A 551 -28.60 7.63 8.25
CA LEU A 551 -29.58 7.31 9.29
C LEU A 551 -30.91 8.03 9.11
N ASP A 552 -30.90 9.32 8.70
CA ASP A 552 -32.14 10.07 8.44
C ASP A 552 -32.86 9.53 7.21
N HIS A 553 -32.14 9.18 6.14
CA HIS A 553 -32.72 8.55 4.96
C HIS A 553 -33.42 7.25 5.33
N LEU A 554 -32.71 6.32 5.98
CA LEU A 554 -33.30 5.05 6.43
C LEU A 554 -34.54 5.27 7.29
N ARG A 555 -34.47 6.20 8.24
CA ARG A 555 -35.60 6.55 9.09
C ARG A 555 -36.83 7.01 8.26
N ARG A 556 -36.62 7.94 7.34
CA ARG A 556 -37.71 8.51 6.53
C ARG A 556 -38.38 7.48 5.63
N VAL A 557 -37.56 6.61 4.98
CA VAL A 557 -38.10 5.72 3.94
C VAL A 557 -38.56 4.36 4.48
N GLU A 558 -37.91 3.86 5.51
CA GLU A 558 -38.18 2.48 5.99
C GLU A 558 -38.78 2.42 7.40
N LEU A 559 -38.40 3.33 8.33
CA LEU A 559 -38.81 3.20 9.73
C LEU A 559 -40.05 4.07 10.08
N THR A 560 -40.32 5.12 9.35
CA THR A 560 -41.45 6.04 9.62
C THR A 560 -42.82 5.56 9.05
N PRO A 561 -42.92 4.83 7.93
CA PRO A 561 -44.21 4.35 7.43
C PRO A 561 -44.93 3.48 8.46
N ARG A 562 -46.24 3.74 8.69
CA ARG A 562 -47.02 3.08 9.77
C ARG A 562 -47.50 1.68 9.39
N GLU A 563 -47.85 1.48 8.11
CA GLU A 563 -48.32 0.19 7.60
C GLU A 563 -47.20 -0.52 6.84
N ARG A 564 -46.36 -1.26 7.57
CA ARG A 564 -45.20 -2.00 7.02
C ARG A 564 -44.89 -3.27 7.79
N ARG A 565 -44.17 -4.17 7.15
CA ARG A 565 -43.52 -5.28 7.84
C ARG A 565 -42.43 -4.73 8.79
N PRO A 566 -42.08 -5.45 9.88
CA PRO A 566 -40.87 -5.10 10.62
C PRO A 566 -39.66 -5.13 9.66
N VAL A 567 -38.67 -4.27 9.90
CA VAL A 567 -37.50 -4.08 9.05
C VAL A 567 -36.30 -4.73 9.67
N PHE A 568 -35.58 -5.50 8.87
CA PHE A 568 -34.17 -5.78 9.11
C PHE A 568 -33.34 -4.92 8.17
N ALA A 569 -32.58 -4.01 8.70
CA ALA A 569 -31.71 -3.13 7.91
C ALA A 569 -30.22 -3.35 8.28
N GLU A 570 -29.44 -3.72 7.32
CA GLU A 570 -27.97 -3.62 7.40
C GLU A 570 -27.58 -2.22 6.93
N VAL A 571 -26.81 -1.51 7.72
CA VAL A 571 -26.49 -0.09 7.52
C VAL A 571 -25.01 0.15 7.70
N ASP A 572 -24.35 0.66 6.66
CA ASP A 572 -22.93 0.99 6.71
C ASP A 572 -22.74 2.47 7.07
N LEU A 573 -22.13 2.75 8.23
CA LEU A 573 -21.71 4.09 8.62
C LEU A 573 -20.25 4.30 8.22
N VAL A 574 -20.03 5.10 7.18
CA VAL A 574 -18.75 5.19 6.47
C VAL A 574 -17.94 6.45 6.76
N SER A 575 -18.41 7.32 7.68
CA SER A 575 -17.66 8.54 8.01
C SER A 575 -16.35 8.28 8.73
N SER A 576 -16.17 7.08 9.29
CA SER A 576 -14.91 6.60 9.89
C SER A 576 -14.00 5.84 8.93
N HIS A 577 -14.28 5.86 7.61
CA HIS A 577 -13.39 5.33 6.58
C HIS A 577 -12.19 6.25 6.34
N HIS A 578 -11.00 5.65 6.11
CA HIS A 578 -9.81 6.40 5.66
C HIS A 578 -10.14 7.30 4.44
N PRO A 579 -9.67 8.55 4.39
CA PRO A 579 -8.63 9.21 5.19
C PRO A 579 -9.11 9.94 6.47
N TRP A 580 -10.32 9.71 6.97
CA TRP A 580 -10.89 10.24 8.22
C TRP A 580 -11.05 11.77 8.30
N ALA A 581 -10.84 12.47 7.23
CA ALA A 581 -10.99 13.92 7.11
C ALA A 581 -11.22 14.30 5.63
N PRO A 582 -11.93 15.40 5.36
CA PRO A 582 -12.66 16.23 6.33
C PRO A 582 -13.89 15.49 6.91
N LEU A 583 -14.34 15.92 8.10
CA LEU A 583 -15.56 15.41 8.72
C LEU A 583 -16.71 16.42 8.60
N PRO A 584 -17.97 15.96 8.48
CA PRO A 584 -19.13 16.82 8.54
C PRO A 584 -19.35 17.33 9.98
N ALA A 585 -19.97 18.51 10.11
CA ALA A 585 -20.53 18.93 11.39
C ALA A 585 -21.92 18.33 11.58
N GLU A 586 -22.26 17.95 12.80
CA GLU A 586 -23.64 17.57 13.16
C GLU A 586 -24.58 18.77 12.97
N VAL A 587 -25.76 18.51 12.39
CA VAL A 587 -26.83 19.51 12.21
C VAL A 587 -28.10 19.02 12.91
N PRO A 588 -29.06 19.90 13.21
CA PRO A 588 -30.35 19.45 13.70
C PRO A 588 -30.99 18.46 12.72
N TRP A 589 -31.57 17.37 13.21
CA TRP A 589 -32.17 16.32 12.38
C TRP A 589 -33.23 16.84 11.40
N ALA A 590 -33.97 17.89 11.79
CA ALA A 590 -34.97 18.54 10.94
C ALA A 590 -34.36 19.25 9.72
N ASP A 591 -33.08 19.62 9.79
CA ASP A 591 -32.36 20.39 8.76
C ASP A 591 -31.57 19.52 7.79
N VAL A 592 -31.47 18.21 8.04
CA VAL A 592 -30.71 17.28 7.19
C VAL A 592 -31.21 17.30 5.75
N GLY A 593 -32.53 17.25 5.54
CA GLY A 593 -33.18 17.43 4.25
C GLY A 593 -32.63 16.51 3.13
N ASP A 594 -32.17 17.13 2.04
CA ASP A 594 -31.51 16.46 0.92
C ASP A 594 -29.95 16.47 1.02
N GLY A 595 -29.43 16.92 2.16
CA GLY A 595 -28.00 17.01 2.41
C GLY A 595 -27.34 18.33 1.96
N SER A 596 -28.03 19.24 1.32
CA SER A 596 -27.48 20.55 0.91
C SER A 596 -27.03 21.42 2.10
N VAL A 597 -27.50 21.13 3.30
CA VAL A 597 -27.06 21.78 4.56
C VAL A 597 -25.56 21.60 4.82
N TYR A 598 -24.94 20.56 4.24
CA TYR A 598 -23.50 20.27 4.38
C TYR A 598 -22.62 21.01 3.37
N ASP A 599 -23.20 21.82 2.47
CA ASP A 599 -22.44 22.54 1.43
C ASP A 599 -21.35 23.43 2.03
N GLY A 600 -20.15 23.36 1.45
CA GLY A 600 -18.96 24.09 1.87
C GLY A 600 -18.35 23.62 3.20
N MET A 601 -18.87 22.57 3.86
CA MET A 601 -18.24 22.02 5.07
C MET A 601 -16.90 21.33 4.77
N PRO A 602 -16.73 20.54 3.69
CA PRO A 602 -15.43 19.92 3.39
C PRO A 602 -14.31 20.93 3.21
N ASP A 603 -14.58 22.08 2.59
CA ASP A 603 -13.58 23.12 2.35
C ASP A 603 -13.10 23.83 3.63
N ARG A 604 -13.88 23.75 4.69
CA ARG A 604 -13.62 24.35 6.01
C ARG A 604 -13.09 23.34 7.03
N GLY A 605 -13.16 22.06 6.70
CA GLY A 605 -12.69 20.97 7.55
C GLY A 605 -11.18 20.78 7.52
N GLU A 606 -10.65 19.95 8.43
CA GLU A 606 -9.25 19.50 8.35
C GLU A 606 -9.01 18.73 7.04
N ALA A 607 -7.89 19.03 6.39
CA ALA A 607 -7.50 18.30 5.18
C ALA A 607 -7.05 16.88 5.53
N ALA A 608 -7.35 15.95 4.64
CA ALA A 608 -6.80 14.60 4.71
C ALA A 608 -5.26 14.64 4.66
N VAL A 609 -4.62 13.79 5.45
CA VAL A 609 -3.16 13.65 5.49
C VAL A 609 -2.73 12.24 5.05
N ASP A 610 -1.52 12.17 4.53
CA ASP A 610 -0.86 10.88 4.32
C ASP A 610 -0.52 10.26 5.69
N GLY A 611 -1.11 9.11 6.00
CA GLY A 611 -1.00 8.46 7.30
C GLY A 611 0.42 8.03 7.64
N ASP A 612 1.18 7.55 6.65
CA ASP A 612 2.57 7.13 6.84
C ASP A 612 3.50 8.31 7.13
N GLN A 613 3.24 9.47 6.50
CA GLN A 613 4.04 10.68 6.72
C GLN A 613 3.61 11.45 7.97
N HIS A 614 2.34 11.35 8.35
CA HIS A 614 1.76 12.12 9.46
C HIS A 614 0.92 11.24 10.42
N PRO A 615 1.48 10.18 11.00
CA PRO A 615 0.71 9.19 11.76
C PRO A 615 -0.05 9.81 12.94
N ARG A 616 0.52 10.75 13.66
CA ARG A 616 -0.16 11.43 14.78
C ARG A 616 -1.41 12.21 14.34
N THR A 617 -1.36 12.86 13.17
CA THR A 617 -2.52 13.59 12.61
C THR A 617 -3.56 12.59 12.12
N ALA A 618 -3.16 11.53 11.44
CA ALA A 618 -4.05 10.45 11.00
C ALA A 618 -4.76 9.79 12.19
N GLN A 619 -4.04 9.48 13.27
CA GLN A 619 -4.60 8.94 14.52
C GLN A 619 -5.62 9.88 15.16
N ARG A 620 -5.34 11.19 15.19
CA ARG A 620 -6.30 12.19 15.69
C ARG A 620 -7.56 12.26 14.84
N ASN A 621 -7.39 12.26 13.51
CA ASN A 621 -8.52 12.30 12.55
C ASN A 621 -9.36 11.02 12.65
N TYR A 622 -8.73 9.86 12.80
CA TYR A 622 -9.40 8.60 13.06
C TYR A 622 -10.25 8.66 14.34
N ALA A 623 -9.67 9.06 15.46
CA ALA A 623 -10.41 9.19 16.71
C ALA A 623 -11.57 10.19 16.60
N ALA A 624 -11.38 11.29 15.86
CA ALA A 624 -12.44 12.27 15.61
C ALA A 624 -13.58 11.68 14.76
N SER A 625 -13.28 10.88 13.77
CA SER A 625 -14.27 10.21 12.91
C SER A 625 -15.10 9.18 13.69
N VAL A 626 -14.43 8.33 14.48
CA VAL A 626 -15.13 7.37 15.36
C VAL A 626 -16.04 8.07 16.36
N ARG A 627 -15.59 9.18 16.97
CA ARG A 627 -16.43 9.99 17.86
C ARG A 627 -17.61 10.61 17.13
N TYR A 628 -17.43 11.08 15.89
CA TYR A 628 -18.52 11.62 15.08
C TYR A 628 -19.59 10.56 14.82
N THR A 629 -19.22 9.38 14.36
CA THR A 629 -20.13 8.28 14.07
C THR A 629 -20.91 7.86 15.34
N TRP A 630 -20.22 7.72 16.49
CA TRP A 630 -20.88 7.41 17.75
C TRP A 630 -21.88 8.49 18.20
N ARG A 631 -21.48 9.77 18.19
CA ARG A 631 -22.39 10.88 18.56
C ARG A 631 -23.61 10.91 17.66
N THR A 632 -23.42 10.74 16.35
CA THR A 632 -24.50 10.68 15.37
C THR A 632 -25.47 9.54 15.69
N LEU A 633 -24.98 8.35 15.98
CA LEU A 633 -25.86 7.21 16.31
C LEU A 633 -26.57 7.39 17.65
N ILE A 634 -25.88 7.86 18.70
CA ILE A 634 -26.48 8.16 20.00
C ILE A 634 -27.56 9.23 19.84
N SER A 635 -27.27 10.32 19.12
CA SER A 635 -28.24 11.38 18.82
C SER A 635 -29.45 10.87 18.05
N PHE A 636 -29.25 9.96 17.09
CA PHE A 636 -30.35 9.30 16.36
C PHE A 636 -31.27 8.53 17.30
N LEU A 637 -30.68 7.66 18.12
CA LEU A 637 -31.43 6.78 19.03
C LEU A 637 -32.18 7.55 20.13
N THR A 638 -31.59 8.63 20.64
CA THR A 638 -32.22 9.47 21.68
C THR A 638 -33.23 10.42 21.12
N THR A 639 -33.08 10.89 19.88
CA THR A 639 -34.07 11.78 19.22
C THR A 639 -35.27 11.00 18.72
N TYR A 640 -35.07 9.77 18.27
CA TYR A 640 -36.14 8.92 17.72
C TYR A 640 -36.21 7.57 18.47
N PRO A 641 -36.51 7.59 19.78
CA PRO A 641 -36.60 6.38 20.57
C PRO A 641 -37.75 5.50 20.07
N ASP A 642 -37.54 4.18 20.03
CA ASP A 642 -38.54 3.20 19.62
C ASP A 642 -38.37 1.90 20.42
N PRO A 643 -39.35 1.52 21.26
CA PRO A 643 -39.27 0.31 22.09
C PRO A 643 -39.26 -0.99 21.26
N ASN A 644 -39.64 -0.89 20.00
CA ASN A 644 -39.62 -2.01 19.08
C ASN A 644 -38.34 -2.05 18.23
N ARG A 645 -37.35 -1.23 18.54
CA ARG A 645 -36.07 -1.24 17.84
C ARG A 645 -35.02 -2.02 18.61
N VAL A 646 -34.32 -2.89 17.91
CA VAL A 646 -33.12 -3.58 18.36
C VAL A 646 -31.96 -3.11 17.45
N VAL A 647 -30.83 -2.74 18.05
CA VAL A 647 -29.67 -2.33 17.29
C VAL A 647 -28.50 -3.24 17.64
N VAL A 648 -27.90 -3.81 16.62
CA VAL A 648 -26.61 -4.52 16.68
C VAL A 648 -25.58 -3.63 16.01
N ILE A 649 -24.55 -3.25 16.74
CA ILE A 649 -23.47 -2.43 16.24
C ILE A 649 -22.21 -3.32 16.18
N ALA A 650 -21.49 -3.34 15.08
CA ALA A 650 -20.22 -4.06 14.98
C ALA A 650 -19.20 -3.25 14.20
N GLY A 651 -17.95 -3.23 14.65
CA GLY A 651 -16.83 -2.84 13.82
C GLY A 651 -16.57 -3.92 12.75
N ASP A 652 -16.11 -3.52 11.59
CA ASP A 652 -15.77 -4.44 10.51
C ASP A 652 -14.32 -4.91 10.60
N HIS A 653 -13.36 -4.01 10.84
CA HIS A 653 -11.95 -4.33 11.03
C HIS A 653 -11.20 -3.24 11.82
N GLN A 654 -9.98 -3.55 12.23
CA GLN A 654 -9.04 -2.55 12.76
C GLN A 654 -8.64 -1.55 11.65
N PRO A 655 -8.34 -0.29 11.97
CA PRO A 655 -7.75 0.65 11.01
C PRO A 655 -6.33 0.22 10.61
N HIS A 656 -5.78 0.84 9.56
CA HIS A 656 -4.41 0.59 9.08
C HIS A 656 -3.35 0.68 10.18
N SER A 657 -2.23 -0.03 10.00
CA SER A 657 -1.12 -0.14 10.96
C SER A 657 -0.52 1.19 11.42
N PHE A 658 -0.49 2.23 10.56
CA PHE A 658 -0.04 3.57 10.98
C PHE A 658 -0.97 4.24 12.02
N VAL A 659 -2.20 3.72 12.20
CA VAL A 659 -3.11 4.12 13.28
C VAL A 659 -3.06 3.14 14.42
N SER A 660 -3.19 1.84 14.14
CA SER A 660 -3.33 0.79 15.12
C SER A 660 -2.00 0.30 15.73
N GLY A 661 -0.86 0.64 15.11
CA GLY A 661 0.46 0.20 15.57
C GLY A 661 0.89 -1.14 14.97
N GLU A 662 2.00 -1.68 15.50
CA GLU A 662 2.51 -2.99 15.12
C GLU A 662 1.74 -4.08 15.88
N ASP A 663 1.26 -5.11 15.17
CA ASP A 663 0.54 -6.27 15.72
C ASP A 663 -0.66 -5.93 16.63
N PRO A 664 -1.63 -5.12 16.18
CA PRO A 664 -2.77 -4.64 17.00
C PRO A 664 -3.85 -5.71 17.23
N GLY A 665 -3.67 -6.92 16.72
CA GLY A 665 -4.73 -7.93 16.65
C GLY A 665 -5.82 -7.59 15.62
N ARG A 666 -6.92 -8.37 15.62
CA ARG A 666 -8.05 -8.21 14.69
C ARG A 666 -9.38 -8.01 15.39
N ASP A 667 -9.35 -7.68 16.66
CA ASP A 667 -10.56 -7.56 17.47
C ASP A 667 -11.28 -6.23 17.16
N VAL A 668 -12.59 -6.32 17.05
CA VAL A 668 -13.50 -5.20 16.82
C VAL A 668 -14.61 -5.22 17.87
N PRO A 669 -15.10 -4.07 18.35
CA PRO A 669 -16.19 -4.03 19.30
C PRO A 669 -17.50 -4.46 18.67
N VAL A 670 -18.35 -5.11 19.47
CA VAL A 670 -19.74 -5.46 19.11
C VAL A 670 -20.66 -5.10 20.26
N THR A 671 -21.85 -4.56 19.94
CA THR A 671 -22.84 -4.17 20.94
C THR A 671 -24.23 -4.55 20.46
N VAL A 672 -25.06 -5.08 21.37
CA VAL A 672 -26.51 -5.25 21.18
C VAL A 672 -27.22 -4.32 22.16
N LEU A 673 -28.14 -3.49 21.68
CA LEU A 673 -28.92 -2.59 22.52
C LEU A 673 -30.40 -2.57 22.13
N ALA A 674 -31.26 -2.45 23.13
CA ALA A 674 -32.73 -2.34 22.98
C ALA A 674 -33.36 -1.66 24.19
N GLN A 675 -34.54 -1.07 23.98
CA GLN A 675 -35.38 -0.61 25.10
C GLN A 675 -36.22 -1.73 25.71
N ASP A 676 -36.49 -2.79 24.97
CA ASP A 676 -37.20 -3.97 25.49
C ASP A 676 -36.22 -4.88 26.28
N PRO A 677 -36.40 -4.99 27.62
CA PRO A 677 -35.53 -5.85 28.43
C PRO A 677 -35.68 -7.33 28.07
N GLY A 678 -36.77 -7.74 27.39
CA GLY A 678 -36.95 -9.10 26.87
C GLY A 678 -35.89 -9.47 25.84
N VAL A 679 -35.49 -8.53 25.01
CA VAL A 679 -34.44 -8.71 24.01
C VAL A 679 -33.08 -8.98 24.69
N ILE A 680 -32.73 -8.13 25.67
CA ILE A 680 -31.44 -8.24 26.35
C ILE A 680 -31.35 -9.48 27.25
N ARG A 681 -32.46 -9.90 27.88
CA ARG A 681 -32.47 -11.13 28.68
C ARG A 681 -32.16 -12.38 27.90
N ARG A 682 -32.51 -12.45 26.59
CA ARG A 682 -32.23 -13.63 25.75
C ARG A 682 -30.76 -13.84 25.45
N ILE A 683 -29.95 -12.81 25.61
CA ILE A 683 -28.49 -12.87 25.45
C ILE A 683 -27.77 -12.86 26.81
N GLY A 684 -28.47 -13.05 27.91
CA GLY A 684 -27.89 -13.02 29.25
C GLY A 684 -26.76 -14.05 29.48
N ASP A 685 -26.85 -15.20 28.83
CA ASP A 685 -25.83 -16.28 28.89
C ASP A 685 -24.59 -16.01 28.01
N TRP A 686 -24.56 -14.92 27.25
CA TRP A 686 -23.41 -14.58 26.41
C TRP A 686 -22.20 -14.09 27.20
N ALA A 687 -22.41 -13.77 28.48
CA ALA A 687 -21.42 -13.15 29.37
C ALA A 687 -20.88 -11.81 28.84
N TRP A 688 -21.66 -11.13 28.00
CA TRP A 688 -21.31 -9.80 27.49
C TRP A 688 -21.52 -8.75 28.57
N GLU A 689 -20.65 -7.75 28.58
CA GLU A 689 -20.65 -6.70 29.58
C GLU A 689 -21.79 -5.67 29.39
N PRO A 690 -22.31 -5.07 30.48
CA PRO A 690 -23.27 -3.98 30.37
C PRO A 690 -22.66 -2.73 29.73
N GLY A 691 -23.49 -2.00 28.96
CA GLY A 691 -23.10 -0.76 28.29
C GLY A 691 -22.63 -0.95 26.87
N ILE A 692 -22.33 0.17 26.18
CA ILE A 692 -21.86 0.19 24.79
C ILE A 692 -20.35 0.11 24.66
N ARG A 693 -19.63 0.13 25.80
CA ARG A 693 -18.18 0.01 25.85
C ARG A 693 -17.77 -1.32 26.47
N PRO A 694 -17.19 -2.26 25.71
CA PRO A 694 -16.57 -3.44 26.30
C PRO A 694 -15.29 -3.05 27.05
N SER A 695 -15.04 -3.68 28.22
CA SER A 695 -13.76 -3.54 28.91
C SER A 695 -12.66 -4.34 28.23
N PRO A 696 -11.38 -4.13 28.56
CA PRO A 696 -10.28 -4.94 28.04
C PRO A 696 -10.42 -6.44 28.29
N ASP A 697 -11.13 -6.82 29.32
CA ASP A 697 -11.37 -8.22 29.76
C ASP A 697 -12.68 -8.81 29.18
N ALA A 698 -13.44 -8.05 28.38
CA ALA A 698 -14.68 -8.50 27.78
C ALA A 698 -14.47 -9.73 26.88
N PRO A 699 -15.47 -10.62 26.77
CA PRO A 699 -15.37 -11.80 25.91
C PRO A 699 -15.02 -11.46 24.47
N VAL A 700 -14.19 -12.30 23.85
CA VAL A 700 -13.84 -12.20 22.43
C VAL A 700 -14.37 -13.45 21.72
N TRP A 701 -15.18 -13.27 20.68
CA TRP A 701 -15.65 -14.35 19.84
C TRP A 701 -15.06 -14.24 18.44
N ARG A 702 -14.94 -15.36 17.74
CA ARG A 702 -14.75 -15.28 16.30
C ARG A 702 -16.02 -14.73 15.65
N MET A 703 -15.86 -13.83 14.69
CA MET A 703 -17.00 -13.14 14.03
C MET A 703 -17.97 -14.12 13.37
N ASP A 704 -17.49 -15.24 12.84
CA ASP A 704 -18.34 -16.30 12.25
C ASP A 704 -19.23 -17.03 13.28
N ALA A 705 -18.97 -16.88 14.57
CA ALA A 705 -19.83 -17.47 15.60
C ALA A 705 -21.11 -16.64 15.86
N PHE A 706 -21.14 -15.37 15.42
CA PHE A 706 -22.20 -14.44 15.82
C PHE A 706 -23.57 -14.82 15.25
N ARG A 707 -23.66 -15.15 13.93
CA ARG A 707 -24.92 -15.53 13.28
C ARG A 707 -25.64 -16.66 14.03
N ASP A 708 -24.96 -17.74 14.23
CA ASP A 708 -25.56 -18.94 14.84
C ASP A 708 -25.99 -18.70 16.27
N ARG A 709 -25.20 -17.93 17.03
CA ARG A 709 -25.55 -17.53 18.41
C ARG A 709 -26.77 -16.63 18.44
N LEU A 710 -26.87 -15.67 17.51
CA LEU A 710 -28.02 -14.77 17.41
C LEU A 710 -29.30 -15.56 17.04
N LEU A 711 -29.23 -16.43 16.01
CA LEU A 711 -30.36 -17.27 15.62
C LEU A 711 -30.79 -18.23 16.73
N THR A 712 -29.86 -18.74 17.55
CA THR A 712 -30.16 -19.57 18.70
C THR A 712 -30.85 -18.76 19.81
N ALA A 713 -30.27 -17.61 20.20
CA ALA A 713 -30.79 -16.79 21.30
C ALA A 713 -32.20 -16.24 21.04
N TYR A 714 -32.47 -15.87 19.79
CA TYR A 714 -33.77 -15.34 19.40
C TYR A 714 -34.67 -16.36 18.71
N GLY A 715 -34.31 -17.62 18.69
CA GLY A 715 -35.20 -18.73 18.30
C GLY A 715 -36.41 -18.89 19.22
N PRO A 716 -37.26 -19.91 19.01
CA PRO A 716 -38.35 -20.21 19.92
C PRO A 716 -37.83 -20.41 21.35
N ALA A 717 -38.60 -19.97 22.35
CA ALA A 717 -38.31 -20.38 23.72
C ALA A 717 -38.48 -21.89 23.85
N GLU A 718 -37.49 -22.59 24.43
CA GLU A 718 -37.62 -24.02 24.76
C GLU A 718 -38.72 -24.25 25.79
#